data_26d82372836a3b1ae45a1dead742fbc3
#
_entry.id   26d82372836a3b1ae45a1dead742fbc3
#
_cell.length_a   1.000
_cell.length_b   1.000
_cell.length_c   1.000
_cell.angle_alpha   90.00
_cell.angle_beta   90.00
_cell.angle_gamma   90.00
#
_symmetry.space_group_name_H-M   'P 1'
#
loop_
_entity.id
_entity.type
_entity.pdbx_description
1 polymer ?
#
loop_
_entity_poly.entity_id
_entity_poly.type
_entity_poly.pdbx_seq_one_letter_code
_entity_poly.pdbx_strand_id
1 'polypeptide(L)'
;MKKILPLMISLLISYSAMAQTSRDVSGVVKDTTGTSVIAATVKFIAGKDTIFTRTDIDGKFTFKNVKSSTFLLTVSSLGYQALNKRFLYKDGETALILEPIILKSENRMLGEVIISGTGSVTIKEDTIIYKASDYALRENALAEDLLRKLPGVEVDKDGNVTAQGKAITRVRVNGKDFFGGDVKTATQQLPASILESAQIIDDYGDQANLTGIRNGDPEKILNFTIRADKNKGYFVNGTIGGGDKDRYQGSITANTYNDTEQFSVIGNLNNTNSSVFSFGGGGGFGGGNSDGLTNVGSIGLNYRKDYGKKLSSYGNYSYSNRDNDVFSNQLQQNNFLNSLISTDQNSANNKINENHRFGWNLEYKPDTINFIKFSPSFSYGGTTDFGNSNYIQRENDILTSDGLSKNNTVSKNPNFGANILFNHRLQKKGRNISLLVSANNSKTKQEDDQLTDYINYIASGGSNPVYRNQELYDNNRNSNINANLSYNEPLSATSNLEFNYNHSTTNYKTDRETYDISSAGASSFNTILSNEFNYSFSTNRFGINYRVNQKKYNYSFGLSAQPNVLEGSSVVMGVKTPNRNTGFNFVPSARYSYNFSRTKAFNVNYFGRANEPTYIQLQPTPDISNPQYPVYGNPNLAAEFSHALSFRYNNFNFNSGDVLFINLSGNLTENKIVSNIVRKMDPIVGLVQESRYLNTDGFFTSTAYYSYSKPFQEKKYVFSFNGSANYINNISYTDNKKNTGKNWIFSQGLNMQINPNKNLEFNPGVRYSFNSNTNDAITNNNTEVSTYSLNFNTRIYFLKTWLIGSDLSKSYNNGYSSSLAVNPFIINTYLEKQFFKDKRASLRLQGFDLLDENTSVSRSVTGNVITDSQSNRLSRYVMLSFTMRLQKFIGKQQQPQQMMGPGMYNRSGSGMERSMIVN
;
A
#
# COMPACT_ATOMS: atom_id res chain seq x y z
N MET A 1 16.70 -5.39 -100.42
CA MET A 1 17.37 -6.49 -99.69
C MET A 1 18.08 -6.07 -98.36
N LYS A 2 17.73 -4.95 -97.64
CA LYS A 2 18.41 -4.50 -96.45
C LYS A 2 17.55 -4.57 -95.17
N LYS A 3 16.35 -5.21 -95.21
CA LYS A 3 15.40 -5.37 -94.07
C LYS A 3 15.07 -6.82 -93.67
N ILE A 4 15.67 -7.81 -94.35
CA ILE A 4 15.42 -9.25 -94.13
C ILE A 4 16.55 -9.87 -93.23
N LEU A 5 17.77 -9.29 -93.25
CA LEU A 5 18.90 -9.80 -92.45
C LEU A 5 18.74 -9.68 -90.94
N PRO A 6 18.16 -8.60 -90.38
CA PRO A 6 17.92 -8.52 -88.88
C PRO A 6 16.77 -9.47 -88.46
N LEU A 7 15.87 -9.77 -89.30
CA LEU A 7 14.75 -10.70 -88.98
C LEU A 7 15.22 -12.18 -88.97
N MET A 8 16.13 -12.56 -89.81
CA MET A 8 16.77 -13.90 -89.79
C MET A 8 17.75 -14.05 -88.60
N ILE A 9 18.44 -13.03 -88.23
CA ILE A 9 19.36 -13.06 -87.05
C ILE A 9 18.51 -13.12 -85.78
N SER A 10 17.39 -12.40 -85.63
CA SER A 10 16.43 -12.49 -84.52
C SER A 10 15.75 -13.89 -84.40
N LEU A 11 15.50 -14.60 -85.56
CA LEU A 11 14.94 -15.95 -85.59
C LEU A 11 16.01 -17.00 -85.23
N LEU A 12 17.28 -16.79 -85.51
CA LEU A 12 18.35 -17.71 -85.12
C LEU A 12 18.78 -17.56 -83.62
N ILE A 13 18.54 -16.38 -83.05
CA ILE A 13 18.77 -16.16 -81.56
C ILE A 13 17.64 -16.74 -80.69
N SER A 14 16.45 -16.87 -81.30
CA SER A 14 15.31 -17.50 -80.62
C SER A 14 15.37 -19.05 -80.60
N TYR A 15 16.25 -19.70 -81.34
CA TYR A 15 16.41 -21.15 -81.31
C TYR A 15 17.52 -21.65 -80.36
N SER A 16 18.19 -20.77 -79.70
CA SER A 16 19.22 -21.10 -78.63
C SER A 16 18.62 -20.97 -77.19
N ALA A 17 17.28 -20.88 -77.06
CA ALA A 17 16.61 -21.03 -75.78
C ALA A 17 16.76 -22.47 -75.32
N MET A 18 17.77 -22.70 -74.54
CA MET A 18 18.20 -23.96 -73.95
C MET A 18 17.03 -24.81 -73.45
N ALA A 19 16.88 -25.95 -74.03
CA ALA A 19 16.17 -27.07 -73.40
C ALA A 19 16.94 -27.51 -72.15
N GLN A 20 16.64 -26.93 -71.03
CA GLN A 20 17.06 -27.50 -69.75
C GLN A 20 16.46 -28.89 -69.66
N THR A 21 17.30 -29.90 -69.65
CA THR A 21 16.84 -31.30 -69.52
C THR A 21 16.24 -31.46 -68.13
N SER A 22 14.95 -31.76 -68.13
CA SER A 22 14.27 -32.09 -66.85
C SER A 22 14.58 -33.52 -66.44
N ARG A 23 14.80 -33.78 -65.20
CA ARG A 23 15.11 -35.10 -64.65
C ARG A 23 14.25 -35.44 -63.46
N ASP A 24 14.11 -36.70 -63.19
CA ASP A 24 13.46 -37.15 -61.95
C ASP A 24 14.50 -37.28 -60.85
N VAL A 25 14.20 -36.73 -59.65
CA VAL A 25 15.03 -36.85 -58.48
C VAL A 25 14.33 -37.74 -57.45
N SER A 26 14.95 -38.87 -57.13
CA SER A 26 14.42 -39.86 -56.17
C SER A 26 15.39 -40.20 -55.09
N GLY A 27 14.90 -40.69 -53.95
CA GLY A 27 15.72 -41.14 -52.85
C GLY A 27 14.90 -41.95 -51.84
N VAL A 28 15.58 -42.44 -50.82
CA VAL A 28 14.98 -43.20 -49.72
C VAL A 28 15.33 -42.55 -48.40
N VAL A 29 14.35 -42.42 -47.51
CA VAL A 29 14.54 -41.92 -46.13
C VAL A 29 14.51 -43.07 -45.17
N LYS A 30 15.57 -43.23 -44.39
CA LYS A 30 15.72 -44.26 -43.35
C LYS A 30 16.04 -43.63 -42.01
N ASP A 31 15.82 -44.35 -40.93
CA ASP A 31 16.31 -43.99 -39.62
C ASP A 31 17.73 -44.51 -39.38
N THR A 32 18.30 -44.21 -38.18
CA THR A 32 19.63 -44.66 -37.77
C THR A 32 19.75 -46.19 -37.60
N THR A 33 18.63 -46.91 -37.55
CA THR A 33 18.57 -48.39 -37.45
C THR A 33 18.43 -49.05 -38.83
N GLY A 34 18.31 -48.25 -39.88
CA GLY A 34 18.11 -48.72 -41.27
C GLY A 34 16.65 -48.96 -41.65
N THR A 35 15.70 -48.69 -40.75
CA THR A 35 14.26 -48.81 -41.01
C THR A 35 13.75 -47.66 -41.87
N SER A 36 12.86 -47.96 -42.82
CA SER A 36 12.27 -46.99 -43.73
C SER A 36 11.34 -46.03 -42.98
N VAL A 37 11.48 -44.68 -43.15
CA VAL A 37 10.64 -43.70 -42.52
C VAL A 37 9.44 -43.37 -43.43
N ILE A 38 8.28 -43.87 -43.07
CA ILE A 38 7.03 -43.77 -43.82
C ILE A 38 6.40 -42.38 -43.65
N ALA A 39 5.78 -41.83 -44.69
CA ALA A 39 5.05 -40.54 -44.68
C ALA A 39 5.91 -39.32 -44.23
N ALA A 40 7.24 -39.41 -44.29
CA ALA A 40 8.10 -38.26 -44.04
C ALA A 40 7.84 -37.18 -45.12
N THR A 41 7.73 -35.94 -44.71
CA THR A 41 7.57 -34.81 -45.60
C THR A 41 8.94 -34.44 -46.18
N VAL A 42 9.06 -34.51 -47.51
CA VAL A 42 10.26 -34.11 -48.23
C VAL A 42 9.99 -32.80 -48.97
N LYS A 43 10.69 -31.76 -48.65
CA LYS A 43 10.58 -30.45 -49.26
C LYS A 43 11.83 -30.19 -50.09
N PHE A 44 11.59 -29.88 -51.39
CA PHE A 44 12.61 -29.56 -52.35
C PHE A 44 12.57 -28.08 -52.66
N ILE A 45 13.70 -27.38 -52.53
CA ILE A 45 13.83 -25.94 -52.73
C ILE A 45 14.92 -25.66 -53.75
N ALA A 46 14.59 -25.05 -54.89
CA ALA A 46 15.48 -24.66 -55.92
C ALA A 46 15.23 -23.22 -56.36
N GLY A 47 16.09 -22.28 -55.96
CA GLY A 47 15.87 -20.87 -56.19
C GLY A 47 14.63 -20.33 -55.50
N LYS A 48 13.60 -19.93 -56.27
CA LYS A 48 12.32 -19.49 -55.78
C LYS A 48 11.25 -20.60 -55.75
N ASP A 49 11.53 -21.75 -56.35
CA ASP A 49 10.57 -22.85 -56.45
C ASP A 49 10.66 -23.79 -55.26
N THR A 50 9.52 -24.17 -54.73
CA THR A 50 9.41 -25.09 -53.59
C THR A 50 8.36 -26.15 -53.92
N ILE A 51 8.78 -27.43 -53.88
CA ILE A 51 7.93 -28.59 -54.17
C ILE A 51 7.93 -29.52 -52.94
N PHE A 52 6.82 -30.16 -52.69
CA PHE A 52 6.68 -31.09 -51.53
C PHE A 52 6.26 -32.47 -52.07
N THR A 53 6.79 -33.51 -51.44
CA THR A 53 6.36 -34.89 -51.60
C THR A 53 6.39 -35.59 -50.25
N ARG A 54 5.88 -36.83 -50.19
CA ARG A 54 5.96 -37.67 -49.00
C ARG A 54 6.60 -39.00 -49.35
N THR A 55 7.26 -39.60 -48.40
CA THR A 55 7.79 -40.97 -48.58
C THR A 55 6.66 -41.98 -48.51
N ASP A 56 6.79 -43.03 -49.34
CA ASP A 56 5.90 -44.20 -49.37
C ASP A 56 6.21 -45.18 -48.20
N ILE A 57 5.59 -46.37 -48.26
CA ILE A 57 5.77 -47.42 -47.24
C ILE A 57 7.21 -48.00 -47.20
N ASP A 58 7.97 -47.90 -48.29
CA ASP A 58 9.40 -48.25 -48.37
C ASP A 58 10.34 -47.08 -48.02
N GLY A 59 9.78 -45.94 -47.64
CA GLY A 59 10.53 -44.71 -47.41
C GLY A 59 11.01 -43.99 -48.69
N LYS A 60 10.53 -44.37 -49.87
CA LYS A 60 10.92 -43.77 -51.17
C LYS A 60 10.17 -42.49 -51.44
N PHE A 61 10.84 -41.53 -52.10
CA PHE A 61 10.21 -40.28 -52.60
C PHE A 61 10.73 -39.99 -54.02
N THR A 62 9.95 -39.28 -54.80
CA THR A 62 10.32 -38.86 -56.17
C THR A 62 9.77 -37.49 -56.48
N PHE A 63 10.61 -36.61 -57.01
CA PHE A 63 10.25 -35.36 -57.65
C PHE A 63 10.44 -35.50 -59.14
N LYS A 64 9.36 -35.29 -59.91
CA LYS A 64 9.39 -35.39 -61.37
C LYS A 64 9.71 -34.03 -62.00
N ASN A 65 10.37 -34.07 -63.14
CA ASN A 65 10.65 -32.93 -64.00
C ASN A 65 11.43 -31.80 -63.30
N VAL A 66 12.41 -32.15 -62.49
CA VAL A 66 13.30 -31.18 -61.86
C VAL A 66 14.27 -30.60 -62.86
N LYS A 67 14.32 -29.28 -62.97
CA LYS A 67 15.22 -28.55 -63.91
C LYS A 67 16.49 -28.02 -63.27
N SER A 68 16.58 -27.99 -61.98
CA SER A 68 17.73 -27.36 -61.23
C SER A 68 18.82 -28.38 -60.94
N SER A 69 20.09 -28.00 -61.17
CA SER A 69 21.27 -28.79 -60.79
C SER A 69 21.68 -28.55 -59.31
N THR A 70 21.14 -27.50 -58.68
CA THR A 70 21.42 -27.18 -57.27
C THR A 70 20.12 -27.00 -56.50
N PHE A 71 19.95 -27.77 -55.43
CA PHE A 71 18.77 -27.69 -54.60
C PHE A 71 19.03 -28.01 -53.14
N LEU A 72 18.18 -27.51 -52.26
CA LEU A 72 18.11 -27.85 -50.84
C LEU A 72 16.96 -28.83 -50.60
N LEU A 73 17.25 -29.94 -49.96
CA LEU A 73 16.26 -30.92 -49.58
C LEU A 73 16.12 -30.83 -48.03
N THR A 74 14.88 -30.59 -47.59
CA THR A 74 14.50 -30.64 -46.20
C THR A 74 13.61 -31.86 -45.97
N VAL A 75 14.04 -32.76 -45.08
CA VAL A 75 13.25 -33.92 -44.72
C VAL A 75 12.83 -33.87 -43.27
N SER A 76 11.54 -34.00 -42.98
CA SER A 76 10.99 -33.96 -41.64
C SER A 76 9.95 -35.06 -41.40
N SER A 77 9.97 -35.68 -40.26
CA SER A 77 8.99 -36.67 -39.81
C SER A 77 8.80 -36.59 -38.30
N LEU A 78 7.62 -36.95 -37.83
CA LEU A 78 7.30 -36.91 -36.38
C LEU A 78 8.20 -37.93 -35.66
N GLY A 79 8.88 -37.47 -34.58
CA GLY A 79 9.82 -38.27 -33.81
C GLY A 79 11.26 -38.29 -34.34
N TYR A 80 11.56 -37.49 -35.38
CA TYR A 80 12.89 -37.40 -35.98
C TYR A 80 13.35 -35.96 -36.09
N GLN A 81 14.66 -35.72 -35.99
CA GLN A 81 15.25 -34.40 -36.23
C GLN A 81 15.16 -34.03 -37.69
N ALA A 82 14.63 -32.87 -38.02
CA ALA A 82 14.58 -32.39 -39.39
C ALA A 82 15.98 -32.27 -39.97
N LEU A 83 16.21 -32.85 -41.16
CA LEU A 83 17.49 -32.80 -41.87
C LEU A 83 17.38 -31.82 -43.06
N ASN A 84 18.36 -30.94 -43.15
CA ASN A 84 18.54 -30.05 -44.30
C ASN A 84 19.85 -30.44 -45.02
N LYS A 85 19.78 -30.85 -46.28
CA LYS A 85 20.97 -31.23 -47.07
C LYS A 85 20.94 -30.55 -48.45
N ARG A 86 22.00 -29.90 -48.78
CA ARG A 86 22.16 -29.25 -50.10
C ARG A 86 22.86 -30.19 -51.07
N PHE A 87 22.33 -30.27 -52.28
CA PHE A 87 22.84 -31.10 -53.35
C PHE A 87 23.27 -30.23 -54.55
N LEU A 88 24.38 -30.62 -55.15
CA LEU A 88 24.92 -30.02 -56.36
C LEU A 88 25.35 -31.13 -57.31
N TYR A 89 24.75 -31.20 -58.49
CA TYR A 89 25.02 -32.22 -59.51
C TYR A 89 25.37 -31.57 -60.85
N LYS A 90 26.15 -32.30 -61.68
CA LYS A 90 26.48 -31.85 -63.05
C LYS A 90 25.30 -32.05 -64.00
N ASP A 91 25.12 -31.16 -64.97
CA ASP A 91 24.08 -31.30 -65.97
C ASP A 91 24.36 -32.50 -66.90
N GLY A 92 23.35 -33.28 -67.23
CA GLY A 92 23.45 -34.40 -68.20
C GLY A 92 22.88 -35.74 -67.75
N GLU A 93 22.48 -35.94 -66.51
CA GLU A 93 21.84 -37.21 -66.05
C GLU A 93 20.34 -37.13 -66.24
N THR A 94 19.71 -38.21 -66.77
CA THR A 94 18.25 -38.33 -67.02
C THR A 94 17.47 -38.68 -65.79
N ALA A 95 18.04 -39.26 -64.76
CA ALA A 95 17.44 -39.57 -63.46
C ALA A 95 18.51 -39.48 -62.38
N LEU A 96 18.13 -38.90 -61.21
CA LEU A 96 19.02 -38.71 -60.12
C LEU A 96 18.52 -39.52 -58.92
N ILE A 97 19.24 -40.52 -58.52
CA ILE A 97 18.97 -41.32 -57.31
C ILE A 97 19.92 -40.83 -56.20
N LEU A 98 19.32 -40.26 -55.15
CA LEU A 98 20.07 -39.75 -53.99
C LEU A 98 20.45 -40.89 -53.06
N GLU A 99 21.64 -40.72 -52.39
CA GLU A 99 22.01 -41.60 -51.30
C GLU A 99 20.94 -41.65 -50.23
N PRO A 100 20.79 -42.76 -49.51
CA PRO A 100 19.79 -42.85 -48.46
C PRO A 100 19.94 -41.72 -47.44
N ILE A 101 18.84 -41.04 -47.17
CA ILE A 101 18.78 -39.94 -46.21
C ILE A 101 18.47 -40.52 -44.84
N ILE A 102 19.40 -40.38 -43.89
CA ILE A 102 19.26 -40.95 -42.54
C ILE A 102 18.75 -39.87 -41.61
N LEU A 103 17.57 -40.07 -41.04
CA LEU A 103 16.99 -39.24 -39.94
C LEU A 103 17.39 -39.76 -38.59
N LYS A 104 17.89 -38.88 -37.73
CA LYS A 104 18.18 -39.21 -36.31
C LYS A 104 16.89 -39.16 -35.53
N SER A 105 16.60 -40.15 -34.73
CA SER A 105 15.49 -40.13 -33.76
C SER A 105 15.66 -38.96 -32.80
N GLU A 106 14.62 -38.18 -32.63
CA GLU A 106 14.57 -37.12 -31.63
C GLU A 106 13.88 -37.66 -30.38
N ASN A 107 14.65 -38.11 -29.40
CA ASN A 107 14.16 -38.40 -28.07
C ASN A 107 13.78 -37.07 -27.37
N ARG A 108 12.81 -36.35 -27.90
CA ARG A 108 12.03 -35.44 -27.08
C ARG A 108 11.05 -36.30 -26.31
N MET A 109 11.34 -36.63 -25.02
CA MET A 109 10.26 -36.74 -24.07
C MET A 109 9.38 -35.53 -24.35
N LEU A 110 8.12 -35.73 -24.69
CA LEU A 110 7.09 -34.70 -24.63
C LEU A 110 7.13 -34.22 -23.18
N GLY A 111 7.95 -33.22 -22.90
CA GLY A 111 7.83 -32.46 -21.68
C GLY A 111 6.38 -32.03 -21.67
N GLU A 112 5.68 -32.39 -20.61
CA GLU A 112 4.36 -31.90 -20.29
C GLU A 112 4.29 -30.45 -20.78
N VAL A 113 3.43 -30.16 -21.74
CA VAL A 113 3.12 -28.83 -22.19
C VAL A 113 2.38 -28.23 -21.00
N ILE A 114 3.14 -27.73 -20.02
CA ILE A 114 2.62 -26.86 -19.00
C ILE A 114 2.22 -25.61 -19.80
N ILE A 115 0.95 -25.56 -20.17
CA ILE A 115 0.30 -24.32 -20.51
C ILE A 115 0.32 -23.54 -19.18
N SER A 116 1.41 -22.82 -18.94
CA SER A 116 1.46 -21.82 -17.90
C SER A 116 0.60 -20.64 -18.38
N GLY A 117 -0.73 -20.85 -18.41
CA GLY A 117 -1.62 -19.74 -18.25
C GLY A 117 -1.18 -19.06 -16.98
N THR A 118 -0.69 -17.82 -17.03
CA THR A 118 -0.44 -17.02 -15.85
C THR A 118 -1.78 -16.95 -15.12
N GLY A 119 -1.88 -17.67 -13.99
CA GLY A 119 -3.13 -17.69 -13.21
C GLY A 119 -3.53 -16.29 -12.81
N SER A 120 -4.81 -16.09 -12.55
CA SER A 120 -5.40 -14.81 -12.10
C SER A 120 -4.67 -14.21 -10.93
N VAL A 121 -4.05 -15.03 -10.10
CA VAL A 121 -3.27 -14.65 -8.91
C VAL A 121 -1.94 -15.38 -8.91
N THR A 122 -0.85 -14.66 -8.74
CA THR A 122 0.50 -15.24 -8.56
C THR A 122 1.04 -14.80 -7.20
N ILE A 123 1.49 -15.76 -6.41
CA ILE A 123 2.08 -15.49 -5.09
C ILE A 123 3.59 -15.65 -5.19
N LYS A 124 4.31 -14.62 -4.78
CA LYS A 124 5.76 -14.61 -4.55
C LYS A 124 6.02 -14.50 -3.04
N GLU A 125 7.27 -14.57 -2.64
CA GLU A 125 7.65 -14.50 -1.22
C GLU A 125 7.06 -13.27 -0.49
N ASP A 126 7.08 -12.11 -1.13
CA ASP A 126 6.68 -10.80 -0.60
C ASP A 126 5.60 -10.11 -1.41
N THR A 127 5.10 -10.74 -2.47
CA THR A 127 4.21 -10.08 -3.44
C THR A 127 3.09 -11.00 -3.87
N ILE A 128 1.86 -10.48 -3.87
CA ILE A 128 0.70 -11.10 -4.49
C ILE A 128 0.33 -10.29 -5.71
N ILE A 129 0.29 -10.92 -6.88
CA ILE A 129 0.02 -10.29 -8.17
C ILE A 129 -1.35 -10.71 -8.65
N TYR A 130 -2.24 -9.75 -8.86
CA TYR A 130 -3.56 -9.92 -9.45
C TYR A 130 -3.56 -9.37 -10.87
N LYS A 131 -3.89 -10.19 -11.85
CA LYS A 131 -4.00 -9.76 -13.25
C LYS A 131 -5.32 -9.05 -13.48
N ALA A 132 -5.27 -7.78 -13.90
CA ALA A 132 -6.47 -6.93 -13.99
C ALA A 132 -7.50 -7.45 -15.01
N SER A 133 -7.03 -8.03 -16.12
CA SER A 133 -7.91 -8.59 -17.18
C SER A 133 -8.81 -9.74 -16.72
N ASP A 134 -8.48 -10.39 -15.62
CA ASP A 134 -9.20 -11.56 -15.13
C ASP A 134 -10.40 -11.22 -14.25
N TYR A 135 -10.59 -9.93 -14.00
CA TYR A 135 -11.71 -9.39 -13.24
C TYR A 135 -12.64 -8.61 -14.17
N ALA A 136 -13.91 -9.00 -14.23
CA ALA A 136 -14.90 -8.31 -15.04
C ALA A 136 -15.12 -6.89 -14.46
N LEU A 137 -14.66 -5.89 -15.20
CA LEU A 137 -14.81 -4.49 -14.85
C LEU A 137 -15.73 -3.79 -15.84
N ARG A 138 -16.45 -2.79 -15.36
CA ARG A 138 -17.22 -1.90 -16.21
C ARG A 138 -16.31 -1.07 -17.11
N GLU A 139 -16.85 -0.62 -18.22
CA GLU A 139 -16.25 0.47 -18.99
C GLU A 139 -16.09 1.69 -18.06
N ASN A 140 -15.00 2.37 -18.06
CA ASN A 140 -14.71 3.51 -17.15
C ASN A 140 -14.55 3.17 -15.64
N ALA A 141 -14.33 1.91 -15.28
CA ALA A 141 -13.97 1.53 -13.92
C ALA A 141 -12.64 2.19 -13.50
N LEU A 142 -12.54 2.57 -12.25
CA LEU A 142 -11.31 3.06 -11.63
C LEU A 142 -10.52 1.90 -11.00
N ALA A 143 -9.27 2.15 -10.64
CA ALA A 143 -8.44 1.17 -9.95
C ALA A 143 -9.09 0.70 -8.64
N GLU A 144 -9.82 1.57 -7.94
CA GLU A 144 -10.60 1.22 -6.75
C GLU A 144 -11.66 0.16 -7.05
N ASP A 145 -12.38 0.25 -8.18
CA ASP A 145 -13.36 -0.76 -8.60
C ASP A 145 -12.71 -2.14 -8.84
N LEU A 146 -11.46 -2.14 -9.34
CA LEU A 146 -10.66 -3.37 -9.43
C LEU A 146 -10.34 -3.91 -8.04
N LEU A 147 -9.81 -3.06 -7.14
CA LEU A 147 -9.41 -3.47 -5.78
C LEU A 147 -10.56 -4.08 -5.00
N ARG A 148 -11.78 -3.53 -5.10
CA ARG A 148 -12.99 -4.08 -4.47
C ARG A 148 -13.33 -5.51 -4.92
N LYS A 149 -12.80 -5.95 -6.07
CA LYS A 149 -12.99 -7.31 -6.62
C LYS A 149 -11.84 -8.26 -6.30
N LEU A 150 -10.73 -7.76 -5.72
CA LEU A 150 -9.58 -8.59 -5.40
C LEU A 150 -9.78 -9.34 -4.08
N PRO A 151 -9.58 -10.66 -4.07
CA PRO A 151 -9.64 -11.44 -2.84
C PRO A 151 -8.61 -10.98 -1.80
N GLY A 152 -9.03 -10.80 -0.54
CA GLY A 152 -8.18 -10.36 0.55
C GLY A 152 -7.83 -8.87 0.53
N VAL A 153 -8.48 -8.09 -0.33
CA VAL A 153 -8.39 -6.63 -0.37
C VAL A 153 -9.76 -6.06 -0.01
N GLU A 154 -9.78 -5.10 0.89
CA GLU A 154 -10.99 -4.38 1.30
C GLU A 154 -10.78 -2.88 1.04
N VAL A 155 -11.81 -2.25 0.53
CA VAL A 155 -11.86 -0.80 0.36
C VAL A 155 -13.07 -0.31 1.13
N ASP A 156 -12.83 0.49 2.15
CA ASP A 156 -13.90 1.05 2.98
C ASP A 156 -14.69 2.14 2.22
N LYS A 157 -15.71 2.69 2.88
CA LYS A 157 -16.53 3.78 2.33
C LYS A 157 -15.75 5.07 2.11
N ASP A 158 -14.66 5.26 2.84
CA ASP A 158 -13.81 6.45 2.79
C ASP A 158 -12.66 6.31 1.78
N GLY A 159 -12.56 5.15 1.07
CA GLY A 159 -11.54 4.84 0.07
C GLY A 159 -10.20 4.39 0.67
N ASN A 160 -10.14 4.08 1.95
CA ASN A 160 -8.96 3.45 2.54
C ASN A 160 -8.89 2.00 2.12
N VAL A 161 -7.69 1.56 1.78
CA VAL A 161 -7.45 0.20 1.29
C VAL A 161 -6.72 -0.59 2.36
N THR A 162 -7.26 -1.75 2.69
CA THR A 162 -6.57 -2.75 3.49
C THR A 162 -6.33 -4.01 2.66
N ALA A 163 -5.21 -4.67 2.87
CA ALA A 163 -4.91 -5.94 2.23
C ALA A 163 -4.41 -6.93 3.27
N GLN A 164 -5.04 -8.10 3.32
CA GLN A 164 -4.72 -9.15 4.28
C GLN A 164 -4.77 -8.67 5.75
N GLY A 165 -5.71 -7.77 6.07
CA GLY A 165 -5.90 -7.19 7.41
C GLY A 165 -4.91 -6.08 7.79
N LYS A 166 -3.99 -5.67 6.89
CA LYS A 166 -3.09 -4.52 7.09
C LYS A 166 -3.45 -3.38 6.15
N ALA A 167 -3.38 -2.15 6.64
CA ALA A 167 -3.59 -0.97 5.80
C ALA A 167 -2.52 -0.86 4.72
N ILE A 168 -2.92 -0.47 3.51
CA ILE A 168 -2.00 -0.06 2.45
C ILE A 168 -1.52 1.35 2.77
N THR A 169 -0.22 1.51 2.93
CA THR A 169 0.39 2.80 3.31
C THR A 169 0.88 3.60 2.12
N ARG A 170 1.13 2.95 0.98
CA ARG A 170 1.75 3.58 -0.19
C ARG A 170 1.35 2.91 -1.50
N VAL A 171 1.21 3.71 -2.56
CA VAL A 171 0.94 3.21 -3.92
C VAL A 171 2.06 3.60 -4.88
N ARG A 172 2.47 2.62 -5.69
CA ARG A 172 3.40 2.78 -6.81
C ARG A 172 2.70 2.54 -8.13
N VAL A 173 3.20 3.18 -9.18
CA VAL A 173 2.84 2.89 -10.58
C VAL A 173 4.11 2.54 -11.33
N ASN A 174 4.16 1.33 -11.93
CA ASN A 174 5.36 0.78 -12.55
C ASN A 174 6.60 0.84 -11.62
N GLY A 175 6.40 0.53 -10.32
CA GLY A 175 7.46 0.48 -9.31
C GLY A 175 7.95 1.84 -8.78
N LYS A 176 7.34 2.96 -9.16
CA LYS A 176 7.68 4.30 -8.67
C LYS A 176 6.49 4.90 -7.93
N ASP A 177 6.77 5.65 -6.88
CA ASP A 177 5.73 6.29 -6.08
C ASP A 177 4.92 7.25 -6.94
N PHE A 178 3.60 7.16 -6.85
CA PHE A 178 2.66 7.99 -7.58
C PHE A 178 2.03 9.00 -6.62
N PHE A 179 2.19 10.29 -6.89
CA PHE A 179 1.83 11.39 -5.95
C PHE A 179 2.37 11.16 -4.53
N GLY A 180 3.66 10.82 -4.42
CA GLY A 180 4.31 10.52 -3.15
C GLY A 180 3.82 9.23 -2.48
N GLY A 181 3.15 8.36 -3.23
CA GLY A 181 2.58 7.12 -2.73
C GLY A 181 1.16 7.26 -2.19
N ASP A 182 0.47 8.36 -2.45
CA ASP A 182 -0.89 8.59 -1.95
C ASP A 182 -1.88 7.54 -2.49
N VAL A 183 -2.53 6.81 -1.56
CA VAL A 183 -3.38 5.66 -1.89
C VAL A 183 -4.66 6.10 -2.59
N LYS A 184 -5.38 7.08 -2.05
CA LYS A 184 -6.65 7.56 -2.62
C LYS A 184 -6.46 8.12 -4.01
N THR A 185 -5.42 8.94 -4.19
CA THR A 185 -5.08 9.50 -5.51
C THR A 185 -4.90 8.42 -6.56
N ALA A 186 -4.12 7.38 -6.27
CA ALA A 186 -3.89 6.32 -7.24
C ALA A 186 -5.13 5.47 -7.49
N THR A 187 -5.88 5.11 -6.45
CA THR A 187 -7.03 4.19 -6.59
C THR A 187 -8.24 4.85 -7.22
N GLN A 188 -8.48 6.12 -6.95
CA GLN A 188 -9.66 6.87 -7.40
C GLN A 188 -9.44 7.67 -8.69
N GLN A 189 -8.18 7.80 -9.16
CA GLN A 189 -7.88 8.61 -10.35
C GLN A 189 -7.34 7.80 -11.54
N LEU A 190 -6.84 6.58 -11.30
CA LEU A 190 -6.35 5.73 -12.40
C LEU A 190 -7.48 4.88 -12.99
N PRO A 191 -7.68 4.91 -14.33
CA PRO A 191 -8.61 4.02 -14.97
C PRO A 191 -8.14 2.56 -14.87
N ALA A 192 -9.03 1.65 -14.48
CA ALA A 192 -8.69 0.23 -14.43
C ALA A 192 -8.32 -0.36 -15.80
N SER A 193 -8.83 0.24 -16.88
CA SER A 193 -8.60 -0.20 -18.26
C SER A 193 -7.16 -0.08 -18.75
N ILE A 194 -6.33 0.75 -18.09
CA ILE A 194 -4.91 0.88 -18.42
C ILE A 194 -4.03 -0.07 -17.61
N LEU A 195 -4.59 -0.74 -16.59
CA LEU A 195 -3.83 -1.58 -15.68
C LEU A 195 -3.59 -2.97 -16.24
N GLU A 196 -2.38 -3.47 -16.14
CA GLU A 196 -2.01 -4.87 -16.40
C GLU A 196 -2.21 -5.72 -15.14
N SER A 197 -1.71 -5.23 -14.01
CA SER A 197 -1.82 -5.93 -12.72
C SER A 197 -1.89 -4.98 -11.54
N ALA A 198 -2.49 -5.47 -10.45
CA ALA A 198 -2.36 -4.93 -9.11
C ALA A 198 -1.50 -5.87 -8.27
N GLN A 199 -0.47 -5.34 -7.60
CA GLN A 199 0.48 -6.12 -6.83
C GLN A 199 0.47 -5.64 -5.38
N ILE A 200 0.14 -6.52 -4.46
CA ILE A 200 0.25 -6.28 -3.02
C ILE A 200 1.63 -6.73 -2.56
N ILE A 201 2.43 -5.83 -2.03
CA ILE A 201 3.85 -6.05 -1.73
C ILE A 201 4.11 -5.80 -0.25
N ASP A 202 4.85 -6.69 0.39
CA ASP A 202 5.49 -6.45 1.68
C ASP A 202 6.82 -5.73 1.42
N ASP A 203 6.85 -4.41 1.57
CA ASP A 203 8.01 -3.57 1.26
C ASP A 203 8.87 -3.34 2.51
N TYR A 204 10.11 -3.80 2.46
CA TYR A 204 11.12 -3.61 3.51
C TYR A 204 12.01 -2.39 3.25
N GLY A 205 11.67 -1.58 2.24
CA GLY A 205 12.39 -0.39 1.83
C GLY A 205 13.44 -0.61 0.74
N ASP A 206 13.94 0.51 0.18
CA ASP A 206 14.82 0.49 -1.00
C ASP A 206 16.16 -0.22 -0.73
N GLN A 207 16.73 -0.07 0.47
CA GLN A 207 17.97 -0.76 0.85
C GLN A 207 17.77 -2.28 0.86
N ALA A 208 16.68 -2.76 1.43
CA ALA A 208 16.34 -4.18 1.45
C ALA A 208 16.10 -4.75 0.05
N ASN A 209 15.50 -3.96 -0.85
CA ASN A 209 15.30 -4.34 -2.25
C ASN A 209 16.61 -4.49 -3.02
N LEU A 210 17.65 -3.73 -2.68
CA LEU A 210 18.98 -3.79 -3.31
C LEU A 210 19.86 -4.89 -2.71
N THR A 211 19.82 -5.06 -1.39
CA THR A 211 20.66 -6.04 -0.67
C THR A 211 20.03 -7.41 -0.60
N GLY A 212 18.70 -7.49 -0.75
CA GLY A 212 17.91 -8.71 -0.55
C GLY A 212 17.68 -9.05 0.92
N ILE A 213 18.06 -8.16 1.84
CA ILE A 213 17.98 -8.37 3.29
C ILE A 213 16.71 -7.71 3.82
N ARG A 214 15.85 -8.50 4.43
CA ARG A 214 14.51 -8.13 4.86
C ARG A 214 14.39 -8.28 6.37
N ASN A 215 14.58 -7.18 7.08
CA ASN A 215 14.53 -7.12 8.54
C ASN A 215 13.33 -6.29 9.00
N GLY A 216 12.74 -6.64 10.13
CA GLY A 216 11.62 -5.92 10.73
C GLY A 216 10.25 -6.23 10.11
N ASP A 217 9.25 -5.41 10.46
CA ASP A 217 7.88 -5.50 9.93
C ASP A 217 7.77 -4.69 8.63
N PRO A 218 7.36 -5.29 7.50
CA PRO A 218 7.25 -4.59 6.24
C PRO A 218 6.04 -3.66 6.19
N GLU A 219 6.17 -2.59 5.43
CA GLU A 219 5.02 -1.83 4.99
C GLU A 219 4.22 -2.63 3.96
N LYS A 220 2.89 -2.54 4.03
CA LYS A 220 2.02 -3.10 3.00
C LYS A 220 1.79 -2.04 1.93
N ILE A 221 2.31 -2.27 0.71
CA ILE A 221 2.18 -1.34 -0.40
C ILE A 221 1.46 -1.97 -1.59
N LEU A 222 0.88 -1.13 -2.42
CA LEU A 222 0.21 -1.50 -3.66
C LEU A 222 1.04 -0.99 -4.85
N ASN A 223 1.32 -1.83 -5.84
CA ASN A 223 1.94 -1.41 -7.09
C ASN A 223 1.03 -1.75 -8.27
N PHE A 224 0.63 -0.75 -9.03
CA PHE A 224 -0.05 -0.94 -10.30
C PHE A 224 0.96 -0.99 -11.44
N THR A 225 0.83 -1.98 -12.33
CA THR A 225 1.57 -2.00 -13.59
C THR A 225 0.65 -1.58 -14.73
N ILE A 226 1.16 -0.73 -15.62
CA ILE A 226 0.42 -0.24 -16.78
C ILE A 226 0.68 -1.17 -17.97
N ARG A 227 -0.34 -1.47 -18.73
CA ARG A 227 -0.28 -2.27 -19.96
C ARG A 227 0.65 -1.61 -20.99
N ALA A 228 1.44 -2.40 -21.69
CA ALA A 228 2.38 -1.90 -22.68
C ALA A 228 1.72 -1.11 -23.82
N ASP A 229 0.51 -1.50 -24.25
CA ASP A 229 -0.26 -0.78 -25.27
C ASP A 229 -0.87 0.54 -24.76
N LYS A 230 -0.83 0.79 -23.45
CA LYS A 230 -1.32 2.01 -22.78
C LYS A 230 -0.20 2.91 -22.27
N ASN A 231 1.04 2.56 -22.50
CA ASN A 231 2.21 3.30 -22.00
C ASN A 231 2.58 4.52 -22.87
N LYS A 232 1.80 4.82 -23.92
CA LYS A 232 1.98 5.98 -24.79
C LYS A 232 0.63 6.58 -25.16
N GLY A 233 0.41 7.83 -24.75
CA GLY A 233 -0.84 8.53 -24.97
C GLY A 233 -1.24 9.44 -23.84
N TYR A 234 -2.53 9.72 -23.75
CA TYR A 234 -3.07 10.55 -22.66
C TYR A 234 -4.45 10.07 -22.21
N PHE A 235 -4.77 10.45 -21.00
CA PHE A 235 -6.09 10.30 -20.38
C PHE A 235 -6.43 11.57 -19.62
N VAL A 236 -7.61 12.14 -19.86
CA VAL A 236 -8.16 13.28 -19.14
C VAL A 236 -9.58 12.96 -18.69
N ASN A 237 -9.88 13.24 -17.44
CA ASN A 237 -11.20 13.12 -16.85
C ASN A 237 -11.53 14.42 -16.13
N GLY A 238 -12.65 15.05 -16.48
CA GLY A 238 -13.15 16.25 -15.84
C GLY A 238 -14.58 16.03 -15.39
N THR A 239 -14.91 16.46 -14.17
CA THR A 239 -16.27 16.43 -13.62
C THR A 239 -16.63 17.79 -13.04
N ILE A 240 -17.83 18.28 -13.31
CA ILE A 240 -18.43 19.46 -12.69
C ILE A 240 -19.83 19.11 -12.23
N GLY A 241 -20.25 19.57 -11.07
CA GLY A 241 -21.58 19.32 -10.54
C GLY A 241 -22.04 20.42 -9.60
N GLY A 242 -23.35 20.60 -9.54
CA GLY A 242 -24.04 21.50 -8.61
C GLY A 242 -25.27 20.80 -8.06
N GLY A 243 -25.62 21.13 -6.83
CA GLY A 243 -26.77 20.54 -6.15
C GLY A 243 -27.53 21.53 -5.29
N ASP A 244 -28.55 21.03 -4.62
CA ASP A 244 -29.24 21.77 -3.57
C ASP A 244 -28.33 21.97 -2.33
N LYS A 245 -28.78 22.78 -1.38
CA LYS A 245 -28.01 23.12 -0.16
C LYS A 245 -26.57 23.58 -0.46
N ASP A 246 -26.39 24.35 -1.53
CA ASP A 246 -25.11 24.93 -1.98
C ASP A 246 -24.03 23.90 -2.25
N ARG A 247 -24.40 22.65 -2.60
CA ARG A 247 -23.45 21.59 -2.91
C ARG A 247 -22.83 21.79 -4.28
N TYR A 248 -21.50 21.69 -4.34
CA TYR A 248 -20.75 21.79 -5.59
C TYR A 248 -19.61 20.76 -5.65
N GLN A 249 -19.23 20.43 -6.86
CA GLN A 249 -18.11 19.54 -7.15
C GLN A 249 -17.44 19.97 -8.46
N GLY A 250 -16.12 20.13 -8.43
CA GLY A 250 -15.28 20.29 -9.60
C GLY A 250 -14.05 19.40 -9.47
N SER A 251 -13.74 18.60 -10.47
CA SER A 251 -12.53 17.79 -10.46
C SER A 251 -11.95 17.61 -11.85
N ILE A 252 -10.63 17.57 -11.94
CA ILE A 252 -9.88 17.27 -13.15
C ILE A 252 -8.74 16.33 -12.86
N THR A 253 -8.55 15.36 -13.73
CA THR A 253 -7.40 14.47 -13.73
C THR A 253 -6.86 14.38 -15.15
N ALA A 254 -5.62 14.74 -15.38
CA ALA A 254 -4.95 14.64 -16.65
C ALA A 254 -3.63 13.86 -16.50
N ASN A 255 -3.44 12.85 -17.32
CA ASN A 255 -2.23 12.02 -17.33
C ASN A 255 -1.72 11.90 -18.76
N THR A 256 -0.42 12.09 -18.95
CA THR A 256 0.26 11.81 -20.21
C THR A 256 1.34 10.76 -19.99
N TYR A 257 1.49 9.88 -20.96
CA TYR A 257 2.46 8.80 -20.96
C TYR A 257 3.22 8.82 -22.28
N ASN A 258 4.55 8.70 -22.21
CA ASN A 258 5.41 8.60 -23.39
C ASN A 258 6.59 7.67 -23.09
N ASP A 259 6.32 6.37 -22.97
CA ASP A 259 7.27 5.29 -22.65
C ASP A 259 8.17 5.57 -21.43
N THR A 260 9.05 6.58 -21.54
CA THR A 260 10.02 6.99 -20.52
C THR A 260 9.60 8.19 -19.70
N GLU A 261 8.47 8.83 -20.04
CA GLU A 261 8.01 10.06 -19.39
C GLU A 261 6.55 9.95 -19.00
N GLN A 262 6.22 10.41 -17.80
CA GLN A 262 4.87 10.50 -17.30
C GLN A 262 4.68 11.86 -16.64
N PHE A 263 3.60 12.53 -16.99
CA PHE A 263 3.17 13.76 -16.33
C PHE A 263 1.69 13.64 -15.95
N SER A 264 1.37 14.02 -14.71
CA SER A 264 0.00 13.93 -14.18
C SER A 264 -0.36 15.21 -13.44
N VAL A 265 -1.57 15.69 -13.68
CA VAL A 265 -2.19 16.83 -12.97
C VAL A 265 -3.52 16.38 -12.41
N ILE A 266 -3.77 16.71 -11.15
CA ILE A 266 -5.03 16.44 -10.48
C ILE A 266 -5.48 17.72 -9.77
N GLY A 267 -6.75 18.09 -9.94
CA GLY A 267 -7.39 19.18 -9.23
C GLY A 267 -8.74 18.75 -8.71
N ASN A 268 -9.11 19.22 -7.52
CA ASN A 268 -10.39 18.94 -6.88
C ASN A 268 -10.85 20.14 -6.05
N LEU A 269 -12.11 20.50 -6.18
CA LEU A 269 -12.79 21.53 -5.41
C LEU A 269 -14.20 21.06 -5.12
N ASN A 270 -14.58 20.88 -3.85
CA ASN A 270 -15.92 20.44 -3.48
C ASN A 270 -16.25 20.70 -2.02
N ASN A 271 -17.56 20.63 -1.69
CA ASN A 271 -18.08 20.61 -0.33
C ASN A 271 -18.94 19.34 -0.07
N THR A 272 -18.56 18.24 -0.68
CA THR A 272 -19.21 16.92 -0.57
C THR A 272 -18.35 15.90 0.17
N ASN A 273 -17.45 16.36 1.06
CA ASN A 273 -16.51 15.57 1.83
C ASN A 273 -15.55 14.70 0.98
N SER A 274 -15.44 14.94 -0.32
CA SER A 274 -14.62 14.16 -1.23
C SER A 274 -13.18 14.70 -1.25
N SER A 275 -12.21 13.92 -0.82
CA SER A 275 -10.78 14.25 -0.87
C SER A 275 -10.05 13.38 -1.88
N VAL A 276 -9.25 14.01 -2.74
CA VAL A 276 -8.39 13.32 -3.72
C VAL A 276 -7.09 12.84 -3.07
N PHE A 277 -6.61 13.53 -2.03
CA PHE A 277 -5.40 13.19 -1.32
C PHE A 277 -5.70 12.71 0.09
N SER A 278 -4.98 11.69 0.55
CA SER A 278 -4.93 11.29 1.94
C SER A 278 -3.78 12.00 2.64
N PHE A 279 -3.96 13.23 3.10
CA PHE A 279 -2.96 13.91 3.92
C PHE A 279 -3.03 13.42 5.36
N GLY A 280 -2.07 12.66 5.76
CA GLY A 280 -1.95 12.08 7.08
C GLY A 280 -0.86 11.03 7.05
N GLY A 281 0.40 11.47 7.00
CA GLY A 281 1.54 10.58 7.17
C GLY A 281 1.59 10.10 8.61
N GLY A 282 1.73 8.83 8.79
CA GLY A 282 1.87 8.17 10.06
C GLY A 282 0.79 7.13 10.25
N GLY A 283 1.20 5.85 10.28
CA GLY A 283 0.32 4.69 10.45
C GLY A 283 -0.46 4.74 11.76
N GLY A 284 -1.47 5.57 11.79
CA GLY A 284 -2.54 5.52 12.73
C GLY A 284 -3.80 5.12 11.97
N PHE A 285 -4.64 4.33 12.56
CA PHE A 285 -6.01 4.03 12.15
C PHE A 285 -6.84 5.34 12.17
N GLY A 286 -6.54 6.26 11.26
CA GLY A 286 -7.21 7.51 11.04
C GLY A 286 -7.54 7.61 9.57
N GLY A 287 -8.58 6.91 9.14
CA GLY A 287 -9.27 7.21 7.90
C GLY A 287 -9.61 8.68 7.92
N GLY A 288 -9.52 9.35 6.78
CA GLY A 288 -9.93 10.74 6.68
C GLY A 288 -11.29 10.89 7.35
N ASN A 289 -11.40 11.79 8.30
CA ASN A 289 -12.63 12.02 9.02
C ASN A 289 -13.77 12.20 8.04
N SER A 290 -14.61 11.21 7.94
CA SER A 290 -15.88 11.32 7.24
C SER A 290 -16.91 12.12 8.09
N ASP A 291 -16.54 12.42 9.32
CA ASP A 291 -17.38 13.20 10.25
C ASP A 291 -17.28 14.68 9.93
N GLY A 292 -18.38 15.40 10.12
CA GLY A 292 -18.50 16.80 9.81
C GLY A 292 -18.83 17.12 8.35
N LEU A 293 -18.90 18.40 8.07
CA LEU A 293 -19.07 18.99 6.75
C LEU A 293 -17.74 19.57 6.30
N THR A 294 -17.23 19.13 5.17
CA THR A 294 -15.88 19.52 4.72
C THR A 294 -15.90 20.20 3.37
N ASN A 295 -15.31 21.40 3.31
CA ASN A 295 -14.91 22.06 2.07
C ASN A 295 -13.47 21.63 1.74
N VAL A 296 -13.24 21.18 0.51
CA VAL A 296 -11.92 20.69 0.07
C VAL A 296 -11.50 21.40 -1.21
N GLY A 297 -10.33 22.01 -1.18
CA GLY A 297 -9.62 22.47 -2.37
C GLY A 297 -8.25 21.78 -2.47
N SER A 298 -7.92 21.16 -3.62
CA SER A 298 -6.63 20.50 -3.77
C SER A 298 -6.13 20.49 -5.20
N ILE A 299 -4.81 20.56 -5.35
CA ILE A 299 -4.10 20.40 -6.62
C ILE A 299 -2.85 19.56 -6.43
N GLY A 300 -2.56 18.72 -7.42
CA GLY A 300 -1.34 17.90 -7.41
C GLY A 300 -0.71 17.79 -8.78
N LEU A 301 0.61 17.72 -8.79
CA LEU A 301 1.46 17.51 -9.95
C LEU A 301 2.35 16.31 -9.69
N ASN A 302 2.48 15.41 -10.65
CA ASN A 302 3.40 14.29 -10.58
C ASN A 302 4.17 14.19 -11.90
N TYR A 303 5.47 14.05 -11.80
CA TYR A 303 6.36 13.95 -12.95
C TYR A 303 7.34 12.80 -12.79
N ARG A 304 7.58 12.08 -13.89
CA ARG A 304 8.61 11.05 -14.00
C ARG A 304 9.26 11.12 -15.37
N LYS A 305 10.58 10.99 -15.41
CA LYS A 305 11.36 10.81 -16.63
C LYS A 305 12.54 9.88 -16.41
N ASP A 306 12.67 8.91 -17.30
CA ASP A 306 13.81 8.01 -17.35
C ASP A 306 14.75 8.48 -18.47
N TYR A 307 15.94 8.99 -18.10
CA TYR A 307 16.98 9.43 -19.03
C TYR A 307 17.87 8.23 -19.39
N GLY A 308 17.37 7.40 -20.29
CA GLY A 308 17.99 6.14 -20.64
C GLY A 308 17.99 5.14 -19.49
N LYS A 309 19.04 4.31 -19.40
CA LYS A 309 19.15 3.25 -18.37
C LYS A 309 19.86 3.71 -17.10
N LYS A 310 20.48 4.89 -17.11
CA LYS A 310 21.37 5.35 -16.04
C LYS A 310 20.73 6.29 -15.04
N LEU A 311 19.81 7.15 -15.48
CA LEU A 311 19.23 8.17 -14.63
C LEU A 311 17.70 8.11 -14.70
N SER A 312 17.05 8.07 -13.55
CA SER A 312 15.60 8.23 -13.40
C SER A 312 15.33 9.37 -12.44
N SER A 313 14.45 10.28 -12.84
CA SER A 313 14.04 11.45 -12.05
C SER A 313 12.52 11.44 -11.94
N TYR A 314 12.00 11.47 -10.73
CA TYR A 314 10.56 11.50 -10.50
C TYR A 314 10.22 12.16 -9.18
N GLY A 315 9.05 12.78 -9.14
CA GLY A 315 8.58 13.44 -7.94
C GLY A 315 7.20 14.02 -8.09
N ASN A 316 6.75 14.66 -7.05
CA ASN A 316 5.44 15.25 -6.98
C ASN A 316 5.42 16.51 -6.12
N TYR A 317 4.46 17.34 -6.39
CA TYR A 317 3.99 18.40 -5.52
C TYR A 317 2.50 18.25 -5.32
N SER A 318 2.02 18.48 -4.11
CA SER A 318 0.59 18.54 -3.82
C SER A 318 0.29 19.62 -2.78
N TYR A 319 -0.84 20.26 -3.00
CA TYR A 319 -1.45 21.24 -2.10
C TYR A 319 -2.86 20.79 -1.77
N SER A 320 -3.28 20.94 -0.53
CA SER A 320 -4.66 20.75 -0.10
C SER A 320 -5.01 21.73 1.01
N ASN A 321 -6.17 22.34 0.86
CA ASN A 321 -6.85 23.06 1.93
C ASN A 321 -8.14 22.30 2.26
N ARG A 322 -8.38 22.11 3.54
CA ARG A 322 -9.54 21.41 4.05
C ARG A 322 -10.11 22.16 5.24
N ASP A 323 -11.34 22.62 5.12
CA ASP A 323 -12.11 23.29 6.15
C ASP A 323 -13.26 22.39 6.58
N ASN A 324 -13.28 21.97 7.86
CA ASN A 324 -14.16 20.93 8.37
C ASN A 324 -14.90 21.38 9.63
N ASP A 325 -16.23 21.36 9.58
CA ASP A 325 -17.12 21.66 10.69
C ASP A 325 -17.66 20.35 11.30
N VAL A 326 -17.30 20.08 12.55
CA VAL A 326 -17.72 18.90 13.29
C VAL A 326 -18.53 19.27 14.52
N PHE A 327 -19.73 18.70 14.61
CA PHE A 327 -20.53 18.70 15.85
C PHE A 327 -20.50 17.30 16.41
N SER A 328 -20.14 17.14 17.67
CA SER A 328 -20.05 15.85 18.31
C SER A 328 -20.62 15.85 19.73
N ASN A 329 -21.28 14.74 20.07
CA ASN A 329 -21.71 14.41 21.40
C ASN A 329 -20.89 13.22 21.87
N GLN A 330 -20.34 13.30 23.08
CA GLN A 330 -19.43 12.30 23.61
C GLN A 330 -19.79 11.98 25.05
N LEU A 331 -19.83 10.68 25.37
CA LEU A 331 -19.85 10.18 26.74
C LEU A 331 -18.53 9.47 27.02
N GLN A 332 -17.73 10.03 27.89
CA GLN A 332 -16.51 9.41 28.39
C GLN A 332 -16.74 8.86 29.78
N GLN A 333 -16.39 7.60 29.99
CA GLN A 333 -16.48 6.89 31.26
C GLN A 333 -15.08 6.45 31.69
N ASN A 334 -14.60 7.03 32.78
CA ASN A 334 -13.35 6.67 33.42
C ASN A 334 -13.65 5.71 34.58
N ASN A 335 -13.29 4.46 34.37
CA ASN A 335 -13.57 3.39 35.31
C ASN A 335 -12.42 3.26 36.33
N PHE A 336 -12.62 3.67 37.53
CA PHE A 336 -11.70 3.52 38.66
C PHE A 336 -12.17 2.48 39.64
N LEU A 337 -11.29 2.02 40.49
CA LEU A 337 -11.65 1.13 41.59
C LEU A 337 -12.62 1.86 42.56
N ASN A 338 -13.89 1.41 42.66
CA ASN A 338 -14.96 1.99 43.44
C ASN A 338 -15.43 3.40 43.01
N SER A 339 -15.08 3.87 41.81
CA SER A 339 -15.56 5.15 41.31
C SER A 339 -15.70 5.11 39.80
N LEU A 340 -16.83 5.62 39.32
CA LEU A 340 -17.07 5.85 37.88
C LEU A 340 -17.15 7.35 37.67
N ILE A 341 -16.19 7.91 36.92
CA ILE A 341 -16.28 9.29 36.48
C ILE A 341 -16.86 9.29 35.07
N SER A 342 -18.02 9.86 34.90
CA SER A 342 -18.65 10.07 33.59
C SER A 342 -18.60 11.54 33.19
N THR A 343 -18.22 11.80 31.94
CA THR A 343 -18.20 13.14 31.36
C THR A 343 -19.04 13.13 30.10
N ASP A 344 -20.15 13.88 30.13
CA ASP A 344 -20.95 14.20 28.96
C ASP A 344 -20.41 15.48 28.34
N GLN A 345 -20.04 15.42 27.04
CA GLN A 345 -19.47 16.58 26.35
C GLN A 345 -20.16 16.79 25.02
N ASN A 346 -20.53 18.03 24.75
CA ASN A 346 -21.02 18.50 23.46
C ASN A 346 -19.96 19.45 22.88
N SER A 347 -19.53 19.21 21.67
CA SER A 347 -18.47 20.01 21.03
C SER A 347 -18.89 20.47 19.65
N ALA A 348 -18.50 21.71 19.32
CA ALA A 348 -18.56 22.28 17.98
C ALA A 348 -17.14 22.72 17.61
N ASN A 349 -16.55 22.08 16.60
CA ASN A 349 -15.19 22.33 16.17
C ASN A 349 -15.18 22.71 14.68
N ASN A 350 -14.51 23.81 14.33
CA ASN A 350 -14.11 24.13 12.97
C ASN A 350 -12.60 23.96 12.83
N LYS A 351 -12.17 23.13 11.89
CA LYS A 351 -10.76 22.83 11.67
C LYS A 351 -10.35 23.06 10.23
N ILE A 352 -9.47 24.03 10.04
CA ILE A 352 -8.87 24.35 8.74
C ILE A 352 -7.47 23.76 8.69
N ASN A 353 -7.22 22.90 7.70
CA ASN A 353 -5.93 22.29 7.47
C ASN A 353 -5.40 22.67 6.09
N GLU A 354 -4.25 23.29 6.05
CA GLU A 354 -3.50 23.61 4.86
C GLU A 354 -2.26 22.70 4.78
N ASN A 355 -2.03 22.06 3.64
CA ASN A 355 -0.90 21.16 3.48
C ASN A 355 -0.22 21.37 2.14
N HIS A 356 1.09 21.52 2.17
CA HIS A 356 1.97 21.48 1.01
C HIS A 356 2.90 20.28 1.15
N ARG A 357 3.08 19.52 0.08
CA ARG A 357 4.05 18.43 0.03
C ARG A 357 4.82 18.47 -1.27
N PHE A 358 6.12 18.40 -1.15
CA PHE A 358 7.05 18.25 -2.24
C PHE A 358 7.95 17.04 -1.94
N GLY A 359 8.08 16.15 -2.91
CA GLY A 359 9.00 15.03 -2.83
C GLY A 359 9.64 14.80 -4.20
N TRP A 360 10.94 14.56 -4.23
CA TRP A 360 11.66 14.28 -5.46
C TRP A 360 12.59 13.10 -5.27
N ASN A 361 12.81 12.34 -6.31
CA ASN A 361 13.71 11.19 -6.31
C ASN A 361 14.61 11.23 -7.54
N LEU A 362 15.90 11.11 -7.33
CA LEU A 362 16.93 10.96 -8.36
C LEU A 362 17.61 9.61 -8.16
N GLU A 363 17.44 8.70 -9.11
CA GLU A 363 18.10 7.39 -9.11
C GLU A 363 19.16 7.38 -10.20
N TYR A 364 20.40 7.16 -9.81
CA TYR A 364 21.55 7.16 -10.71
C TYR A 364 22.29 5.83 -10.67
N LYS A 365 22.45 5.21 -11.83
CA LYS A 365 23.17 3.96 -12.07
C LYS A 365 24.31 4.26 -13.04
N PRO A 366 25.46 4.77 -12.57
CA PRO A 366 26.59 5.09 -13.46
C PRO A 366 27.05 3.88 -14.27
N ASP A 367 27.00 2.71 -13.64
CA ASP A 367 27.39 1.41 -14.16
C ASP A 367 26.50 0.28 -13.59
N THR A 368 26.91 -0.97 -13.76
CA THR A 368 26.16 -2.15 -13.29
C THR A 368 26.39 -2.49 -11.82
N ILE A 369 27.40 -1.88 -11.18
CA ILE A 369 27.80 -2.16 -9.80
C ILE A 369 27.39 -1.08 -8.80
N ASN A 370 27.24 0.17 -9.26
CA ASN A 370 26.93 1.32 -8.41
C ASN A 370 25.47 1.76 -8.58
N PHE A 371 24.82 2.05 -7.46
CA PHE A 371 23.50 2.65 -7.39
C PHE A 371 23.48 3.76 -6.35
N ILE A 372 22.98 4.91 -6.75
CA ILE A 372 22.78 6.07 -5.88
C ILE A 372 21.34 6.52 -6.02
N LYS A 373 20.66 6.75 -4.89
CA LYS A 373 19.36 7.40 -4.86
C LYS A 373 19.40 8.56 -3.89
N PHE A 374 18.96 9.71 -4.34
CA PHE A 374 18.78 10.91 -3.52
C PHE A 374 17.30 11.29 -3.53
N SER A 375 16.73 11.44 -2.33
CA SER A 375 15.29 11.67 -2.15
C SER A 375 15.06 12.85 -1.17
N PRO A 376 15.11 14.11 -1.65
CA PRO A 376 14.72 15.26 -0.86
C PRO A 376 13.20 15.36 -0.73
N SER A 377 12.73 15.87 0.40
CA SER A 377 11.33 16.13 0.68
C SER A 377 11.15 17.41 1.49
N PHE A 378 10.04 18.07 1.23
CA PHE A 378 9.58 19.21 2.02
C PHE A 378 8.08 19.06 2.26
N SER A 379 7.64 19.32 3.47
CA SER A 379 6.21 19.48 3.76
C SER A 379 5.99 20.66 4.68
N TYR A 380 4.85 21.31 4.48
CA TYR A 380 4.34 22.35 5.36
C TYR A 380 2.89 22.01 5.70
N GLY A 381 2.58 21.97 6.99
CA GLY A 381 1.23 21.84 7.51
C GLY A 381 0.86 23.09 8.29
N GLY A 382 -0.23 23.73 7.91
CA GLY A 382 -0.91 24.78 8.69
C GLY A 382 -2.21 24.20 9.24
N THR A 383 -2.50 24.43 10.51
CA THR A 383 -3.78 24.06 11.13
C THR A 383 -4.31 25.23 11.93
N THR A 384 -5.58 25.59 11.70
CA THR A 384 -6.35 26.47 12.57
C THR A 384 -7.51 25.66 13.12
N ASP A 385 -7.69 25.60 14.42
CA ASP A 385 -8.69 24.79 15.12
C ASP A 385 -9.46 25.65 16.11
N PHE A 386 -10.72 25.92 15.81
CA PHE A 386 -11.65 26.63 16.70
C PHE A 386 -12.53 25.61 17.38
N GLY A 387 -12.34 25.43 18.67
CA GLY A 387 -13.12 24.50 19.48
C GLY A 387 -14.00 25.22 20.48
N ASN A 388 -15.22 24.73 20.63
CA ASN A 388 -16.15 25.15 21.70
C ASN A 388 -16.79 23.89 22.25
N SER A 389 -16.68 23.64 23.54
CA SER A 389 -17.24 22.47 24.19
C SER A 389 -17.86 22.80 25.54
N ASN A 390 -19.03 22.21 25.80
CA ASN A 390 -19.65 22.19 27.08
C ASN A 390 -19.56 20.77 27.65
N TYR A 391 -19.24 20.62 28.91
CA TYR A 391 -19.16 19.35 29.57
C TYR A 391 -19.86 19.33 30.94
N ILE A 392 -20.32 18.15 31.32
CA ILE A 392 -20.88 17.85 32.62
C ILE A 392 -20.19 16.59 33.13
N GLN A 393 -19.52 16.71 34.27
CA GLN A 393 -18.81 15.58 34.91
C GLN A 393 -19.53 15.13 36.16
N ARG A 394 -19.66 13.82 36.30
CA ARG A 394 -20.24 13.17 37.48
C ARG A 394 -19.31 12.09 38.00
N GLU A 395 -19.26 11.94 39.30
CA GLU A 395 -18.62 10.81 39.97
C GLU A 395 -19.71 9.99 40.68
N ASN A 396 -19.89 8.72 40.27
CA ASN A 396 -20.96 7.85 40.76
C ASN A 396 -22.34 8.53 40.71
N ASP A 397 -22.65 9.17 39.57
CA ASP A 397 -23.86 9.95 39.24
C ASP A 397 -24.01 11.27 40.04
N ILE A 398 -23.08 11.61 40.93
CA ILE A 398 -23.09 12.88 41.65
C ILE A 398 -22.35 13.92 40.79
N LEU A 399 -22.97 15.07 40.57
CA LEU A 399 -22.38 16.17 39.83
C LEU A 399 -21.12 16.69 40.55
N THR A 400 -19.97 16.67 39.84
CA THR A 400 -18.67 17.12 40.35
C THR A 400 -18.14 18.37 39.65
N SER A 401 -18.47 18.53 38.38
CA SER A 401 -18.09 19.71 37.62
C SER A 401 -18.95 19.89 36.39
N ASP A 402 -19.24 21.13 36.03
CA ASP A 402 -19.75 21.50 34.70
C ASP A 402 -19.12 22.78 34.22
N GLY A 403 -19.00 22.93 32.89
CA GLY A 403 -18.35 24.10 32.34
C GLY A 403 -18.26 24.18 30.85
N LEU A 404 -17.62 25.25 30.42
CA LEU A 404 -17.35 25.61 29.04
C LEU A 404 -15.83 25.65 28.79
N SER A 405 -15.42 25.12 27.67
CA SER A 405 -14.06 25.30 27.15
C SER A 405 -14.11 25.85 25.72
N LYS A 406 -13.32 26.89 25.46
CA LYS A 406 -13.11 27.45 24.14
C LYS A 406 -11.62 27.44 23.86
N ASN A 407 -11.23 27.00 22.67
CA ASN A 407 -9.85 27.08 22.21
C ASN A 407 -9.79 27.61 20.77
N ASN A 408 -8.72 28.36 20.51
CA ASN A 408 -8.35 28.80 19.18
C ASN A 408 -6.87 28.47 18.99
N THR A 409 -6.58 27.42 18.28
CA THR A 409 -5.22 26.91 18.08
C THR A 409 -4.77 27.18 16.64
N VAL A 410 -3.64 27.87 16.49
CA VAL A 410 -2.96 28.05 15.20
C VAL A 410 -1.62 27.33 15.24
N SER A 411 -1.43 26.34 14.38
CA SER A 411 -0.20 25.55 14.31
C SER A 411 0.42 25.59 12.91
N LYS A 412 1.76 25.75 12.85
CA LYS A 412 2.56 25.78 11.62
C LYS A 412 3.70 24.77 11.73
N ASN A 413 3.75 23.83 10.77
CA ASN A 413 4.65 22.67 10.84
C ASN A 413 5.50 22.51 9.55
N PRO A 414 6.52 23.34 9.28
CA PRO A 414 7.50 23.09 8.24
C PRO A 414 8.37 21.88 8.58
N ASN A 415 8.58 21.00 7.59
CA ASN A 415 9.41 19.81 7.73
C ASN A 415 10.25 19.59 6.47
N PHE A 416 11.57 19.42 6.65
CA PHE A 416 12.54 19.15 5.60
C PHE A 416 13.16 17.78 5.84
N GLY A 417 13.17 16.95 4.80
CA GLY A 417 13.77 15.62 4.83
C GLY A 417 14.67 15.36 3.63
N ALA A 418 15.66 14.49 3.80
CA ALA A 418 16.48 13.99 2.71
C ALA A 418 16.94 12.56 3.02
N ASN A 419 16.89 11.69 2.00
CA ASN A 419 17.45 10.35 2.07
C ASN A 419 18.50 10.19 0.97
N ILE A 420 19.65 9.62 1.31
CA ILE A 420 20.70 9.24 0.38
C ILE A 420 20.96 7.76 0.56
N LEU A 421 20.72 6.99 -0.50
CA LEU A 421 21.03 5.57 -0.55
C LEU A 421 22.15 5.33 -1.55
N PHE A 422 23.24 4.75 -1.08
CA PHE A 422 24.34 4.27 -1.90
C PHE A 422 24.45 2.76 -1.79
N ASN A 423 24.59 2.05 -2.90
CA ASN A 423 24.87 0.63 -2.92
C ASN A 423 25.97 0.31 -3.94
N HIS A 424 26.96 -0.43 -3.50
CA HIS A 424 28.09 -0.89 -4.32
C HIS A 424 28.15 -2.42 -4.32
N ARG A 425 28.14 -3.02 -5.52
CA ARG A 425 28.31 -4.47 -5.70
C ARG A 425 29.78 -4.77 -5.90
N LEU A 426 30.32 -5.62 -5.04
CA LEU A 426 31.70 -6.07 -5.10
C LEU A 426 31.87 -7.24 -6.10
N GLN A 427 33.13 -7.62 -6.41
CA GLN A 427 33.44 -8.63 -7.43
C GLN A 427 32.77 -9.99 -7.21
N LYS A 428 32.70 -10.47 -5.97
CA LYS A 428 32.01 -11.73 -5.64
C LYS A 428 30.50 -11.54 -5.80
N LYS A 429 29.87 -12.35 -6.62
CA LYS A 429 28.42 -12.31 -6.87
C LYS A 429 27.62 -12.36 -5.57
N GLY A 430 26.76 -11.36 -5.33
CA GLY A 430 25.96 -11.24 -4.12
C GLY A 430 26.64 -10.47 -2.99
N ARG A 431 27.96 -10.19 -3.06
CA ARG A 431 28.66 -9.35 -2.10
C ARG A 431 28.35 -7.89 -2.40
N ASN A 432 27.86 -7.16 -1.43
CA ASN A 432 27.56 -5.73 -1.56
C ASN A 432 27.76 -4.98 -0.25
N ILE A 433 27.97 -3.67 -0.39
CA ILE A 433 27.96 -2.71 0.70
C ILE A 433 26.90 -1.66 0.38
N SER A 434 26.10 -1.31 1.35
CA SER A 434 25.02 -0.34 1.19
C SER A 434 25.00 0.63 2.37
N LEU A 435 24.89 1.92 2.08
CA LEU A 435 24.75 2.98 3.06
C LEU A 435 23.48 3.77 2.78
N LEU A 436 22.61 3.84 3.77
CA LEU A 436 21.43 4.70 3.77
C LEU A 436 21.60 5.76 4.85
N VAL A 437 21.58 7.03 4.45
CA VAL A 437 21.56 8.16 5.37
C VAL A 437 20.25 8.89 5.19
N SER A 438 19.53 9.08 6.30
CA SER A 438 18.27 9.80 6.37
C SER A 438 18.42 10.97 7.34
N ALA A 439 18.05 12.16 6.93
CA ALA A 439 18.00 13.33 7.77
C ALA A 439 16.61 13.95 7.69
N ASN A 440 16.08 14.35 8.84
CA ASN A 440 14.80 15.03 8.94
C ASN A 440 14.88 16.16 9.99
N ASN A 441 14.28 17.30 9.68
CA ASN A 441 14.20 18.44 10.59
C ASN A 441 12.80 19.05 10.49
N SER A 442 12.05 18.96 11.58
CA SER A 442 10.72 19.54 11.72
C SER A 442 10.72 20.63 12.77
N LYS A 443 9.92 21.64 12.53
CA LYS A 443 9.65 22.71 13.50
C LYS A 443 8.14 22.88 13.60
N THR A 444 7.60 22.85 14.82
CA THR A 444 6.21 23.20 15.10
C THR A 444 6.18 24.51 15.87
N LYS A 445 5.44 25.47 15.38
CA LYS A 445 5.03 26.63 16.14
C LYS A 445 3.52 26.56 16.32
N GLN A 446 3.09 26.62 17.57
CA GLN A 446 1.68 26.61 17.92
C GLN A 446 1.39 27.80 18.85
N GLU A 447 0.33 28.48 18.55
CA GLU A 447 -0.28 29.56 19.35
C GLU A 447 -1.67 29.06 19.73
N ASP A 448 -2.01 29.09 20.99
CA ASP A 448 -3.23 28.50 21.53
C ASP A 448 -3.88 29.44 22.56
N ASP A 449 -5.03 30.00 22.18
CA ASP A 449 -5.85 30.80 23.08
C ASP A 449 -6.86 29.88 23.77
N GLN A 450 -6.78 29.74 25.07
CA GLN A 450 -7.61 28.85 25.86
C GLN A 450 -8.43 29.61 26.89
N LEU A 451 -9.75 29.49 26.79
CA LEU A 451 -10.68 29.94 27.81
C LEU A 451 -11.37 28.71 28.42
N THR A 452 -11.22 28.53 29.72
CA THR A 452 -11.92 27.51 30.48
C THR A 452 -12.68 28.18 31.62
N ASP A 453 -13.99 27.97 31.64
CA ASP A 453 -14.89 28.49 32.67
C ASP A 453 -15.73 27.33 33.19
N TYR A 454 -15.50 26.94 34.43
CA TYR A 454 -16.18 25.77 35.01
C TYR A 454 -16.45 25.94 36.51
N ILE A 455 -17.43 25.20 37.03
CA ILE A 455 -17.79 25.16 38.42
C ILE A 455 -17.44 23.77 38.98
N ASN A 456 -16.63 23.74 40.02
CA ASN A 456 -16.42 22.54 40.83
C ASN A 456 -17.41 22.50 41.98
N TYR A 457 -18.14 21.36 42.10
CA TYR A 457 -19.05 21.14 43.20
C TYR A 457 -18.35 20.34 44.32
N ILE A 458 -18.44 20.82 45.56
CA ILE A 458 -17.78 20.21 46.71
C ILE A 458 -18.76 19.28 47.40
N ALA A 459 -18.38 18.04 47.74
CA ALA A 459 -19.23 17.04 48.35
C ALA A 459 -19.85 17.48 49.72
N SER A 460 -19.23 18.43 50.42
CA SER A 460 -19.75 19.00 51.66
C SER A 460 -20.81 20.08 51.47
N GLY A 461 -21.20 20.38 50.23
CA GLY A 461 -22.12 21.44 49.87
C GLY A 461 -21.34 22.79 49.67
N GLY A 462 -21.39 23.27 48.45
CA GLY A 462 -20.71 24.46 48.00
C GLY A 462 -20.20 24.31 46.58
N SER A 463 -19.82 25.41 45.94
CA SER A 463 -19.23 25.39 44.57
C SER A 463 -18.05 26.36 44.50
N ASN A 464 -17.07 26.00 43.73
CA ASN A 464 -15.89 26.80 43.43
C ASN A 464 -15.83 27.12 41.95
N PRO A 465 -16.17 28.35 41.51
CA PRO A 465 -16.02 28.74 40.11
C PRO A 465 -14.54 28.88 39.78
N VAL A 466 -14.10 28.37 38.64
CA VAL A 466 -12.74 28.47 38.10
C VAL A 466 -12.81 29.09 36.73
N TYR A 467 -12.22 30.24 36.59
CA TYR A 467 -12.05 30.95 35.32
C TYR A 467 -10.58 31.01 34.96
N ARG A 468 -10.22 30.49 33.78
CA ARG A 468 -8.85 30.50 33.27
C ARG A 468 -8.87 30.97 31.83
N ASN A 469 -8.18 32.04 31.54
CA ASN A 469 -7.96 32.58 30.22
C ASN A 469 -6.46 32.68 29.99
N GLN A 470 -5.94 31.98 28.98
CA GLN A 470 -4.50 31.80 28.77
C GLN A 470 -4.15 31.85 27.27
N GLU A 471 -2.97 32.39 26.99
CA GLU A 471 -2.29 32.27 25.70
C GLU A 471 -1.04 31.38 25.90
N LEU A 472 -0.93 30.36 25.05
CA LEU A 472 0.18 29.40 25.08
C LEU A 472 0.95 29.49 23.76
N TYR A 473 2.26 29.56 23.85
CA TYR A 473 3.18 29.57 22.72
C TYR A 473 4.10 28.38 22.82
N ASP A 474 3.89 27.37 21.96
CA ASP A 474 4.71 26.18 21.88
C ASP A 474 5.63 26.24 20.67
N ASN A 475 6.95 26.20 20.91
CA ASN A 475 7.97 26.09 19.89
C ASN A 475 8.70 24.75 20.01
N ASN A 476 8.37 23.83 19.12
CA ASN A 476 8.93 22.49 19.12
C ASN A 476 9.84 22.30 17.91
N ARG A 477 11.05 21.81 18.13
CA ARG A 477 11.98 21.43 17.06
C ARG A 477 12.43 20.00 17.27
N ASN A 478 12.34 19.22 16.20
CA ASN A 478 12.83 17.85 16.16
C ASN A 478 13.77 17.69 14.96
N SER A 479 15.00 17.25 15.20
CA SER A 479 15.94 16.90 14.14
C SER A 479 16.43 15.48 14.37
N ASN A 480 16.32 14.66 13.33
CA ASN A 480 16.73 13.26 13.34
C ASN A 480 17.73 13.01 12.22
N ILE A 481 18.82 12.30 12.53
CA ILE A 481 19.77 11.75 11.57
C ILE A 481 19.88 10.25 11.84
N ASN A 482 19.70 9.46 10.79
CA ASN A 482 19.86 8.00 10.83
C ASN A 482 20.82 7.57 9.73
N ALA A 483 21.84 6.80 10.07
CA ALA A 483 22.78 6.22 9.12
C ALA A 483 22.79 4.70 9.30
N ASN A 484 22.48 3.97 8.24
CA ASN A 484 22.43 2.50 8.20
C ASN A 484 23.44 1.99 7.18
N LEU A 485 24.49 1.32 7.65
CA LEU A 485 25.51 0.64 6.85
C LEU A 485 25.25 -0.85 6.90
N SER A 486 25.16 -1.51 5.73
CA SER A 486 24.98 -2.95 5.61
C SER A 486 26.08 -3.51 4.69
N TYR A 487 26.73 -4.58 5.13
CA TYR A 487 27.67 -5.37 4.33
C TYR A 487 27.18 -6.82 4.25
N ASN A 488 26.97 -7.31 3.03
CA ASN A 488 26.52 -8.66 2.75
C ASN A 488 27.65 -9.51 2.19
N GLU A 489 27.98 -10.61 2.88
CA GLU A 489 28.96 -11.61 2.46
C GLU A 489 28.25 -12.90 2.05
N PRO A 490 28.24 -13.27 0.76
CA PRO A 490 27.73 -14.55 0.32
C PRO A 490 28.71 -15.69 0.75
N LEU A 491 28.24 -16.58 1.62
CA LEU A 491 28.99 -17.74 2.05
C LEU A 491 28.91 -18.88 1.04
N SER A 492 27.72 -19.03 0.41
CA SER A 492 27.49 -19.99 -0.66
C SER A 492 26.51 -19.43 -1.70
N ALA A 493 26.13 -20.22 -2.70
CA ALA A 493 25.09 -19.83 -3.67
C ALA A 493 23.71 -19.57 -3.03
N THR A 494 23.49 -20.09 -1.83
CA THR A 494 22.20 -20.03 -1.14
C THR A 494 22.26 -19.45 0.26
N SER A 495 23.46 -19.15 0.79
CA SER A 495 23.61 -18.60 2.14
C SER A 495 24.43 -17.31 2.16
N ASN A 496 24.01 -16.38 3.00
CA ASN A 496 24.63 -15.08 3.18
C ASN A 496 24.80 -14.76 4.67
N LEU A 497 25.83 -14.00 4.99
CA LEU A 497 26.03 -13.38 6.29
C LEU A 497 26.01 -11.85 6.09
N GLU A 498 25.18 -11.18 6.86
CA GLU A 498 25.11 -9.72 6.86
C GLU A 498 25.66 -9.16 8.16
N PHE A 499 26.46 -8.11 8.03
CA PHE A 499 26.85 -7.22 9.13
C PHE A 499 26.15 -5.88 8.90
N ASN A 500 25.45 -5.39 9.90
CA ASN A 500 24.81 -4.09 9.86
C ASN A 500 25.22 -3.21 11.04
N TYR A 501 25.34 -1.92 10.76
CA TYR A 501 25.55 -0.90 11.76
C TYR A 501 24.55 0.22 11.50
N ASN A 502 23.76 0.55 12.50
CA ASN A 502 22.83 1.67 12.47
C ASN A 502 23.17 2.66 13.57
N HIS A 503 23.34 3.92 13.19
CA HIS A 503 23.44 5.05 14.09
C HIS A 503 22.23 5.96 13.91
N SER A 504 21.54 6.27 14.99
CA SER A 504 20.41 7.19 14.99
C SER A 504 20.58 8.22 16.12
N THR A 505 20.45 9.49 15.78
CA THR A 505 20.42 10.57 16.78
C THR A 505 19.21 11.45 16.52
N THR A 506 18.41 11.67 17.56
CA THR A 506 17.26 12.54 17.54
C THR A 506 17.45 13.63 18.58
N ASN A 507 17.41 14.89 18.16
CA ASN A 507 17.48 16.05 19.05
C ASN A 507 16.10 16.70 19.12
N TYR A 508 15.63 16.92 20.33
CA TYR A 508 14.38 17.61 20.63
C TYR A 508 14.66 18.89 21.40
N LYS A 509 14.00 19.95 20.96
CA LYS A 509 13.88 21.17 21.75
C LYS A 509 12.41 21.56 21.80
N THR A 510 11.87 21.70 22.98
CA THR A 510 10.51 22.19 23.25
C THR A 510 10.62 23.39 24.16
N ASP A 511 9.92 24.45 23.83
CA ASP A 511 9.87 25.70 24.58
C ASP A 511 8.40 26.14 24.62
N ARG A 512 7.82 26.08 25.85
CA ARG A 512 6.45 26.48 26.11
C ARG A 512 6.45 27.73 26.98
N GLU A 513 5.84 28.77 26.49
CA GLU A 513 5.53 30.01 27.23
C GLU A 513 4.03 30.13 27.43
N THR A 514 3.60 30.35 28.68
CA THR A 514 2.20 30.50 29.04
C THR A 514 2.00 31.87 29.63
N TYR A 515 0.97 32.57 29.20
CA TYR A 515 0.56 33.87 29.70
C TYR A 515 -0.85 33.79 30.23
N ASP A 516 -1.08 34.29 31.45
CA ASP A 516 -2.44 34.43 31.99
C ASP A 516 -3.01 35.78 31.56
N ILE A 517 -4.26 35.73 31.06
CA ILE A 517 -4.98 36.90 30.60
C ILE A 517 -6.03 37.28 31.66
N SER A 518 -5.87 38.44 32.26
CA SER A 518 -6.81 38.93 33.25
C SER A 518 -8.18 39.30 32.60
N SER A 519 -9.22 39.44 33.41
CA SER A 519 -10.54 39.93 32.95
C SER A 519 -10.51 41.31 32.27
N ALA A 520 -9.47 42.13 32.58
CA ALA A 520 -9.21 43.41 31.94
C ALA A 520 -8.40 43.31 30.64
N GLY A 521 -8.02 42.08 30.19
CA GLY A 521 -7.23 41.84 28.99
C GLY A 521 -5.71 42.05 29.18
N ALA A 522 -5.21 42.22 30.41
CA ALA A 522 -3.77 42.34 30.67
C ALA A 522 -3.12 40.94 30.67
N SER A 523 -2.03 40.80 29.90
CA SER A 523 -1.24 39.56 29.77
C SER A 523 -0.11 39.57 30.82
N SER A 524 0.08 38.45 31.50
CA SER A 524 1.17 38.24 32.47
C SER A 524 1.81 36.87 32.28
N PHE A 525 3.15 36.84 32.20
CA PHE A 525 3.91 35.60 32.04
C PHE A 525 3.77 34.68 33.27
N ASN A 526 3.36 33.41 32.99
CA ASN A 526 3.16 32.39 34.02
C ASN A 526 4.38 31.44 34.08
N THR A 527 5.30 31.72 34.99
CA THR A 527 6.55 30.95 35.19
C THR A 527 6.26 29.49 35.62
N ILE A 528 5.13 29.23 36.29
CA ILE A 528 4.77 27.93 36.80
C ILE A 528 4.31 26.99 35.64
N LEU A 529 3.59 27.53 34.66
CA LEU A 529 3.06 26.77 33.53
C LEU A 529 3.97 26.80 32.31
N SER A 530 5.10 27.54 32.38
CA SER A 530 6.09 27.66 31.32
C SER A 530 7.26 26.68 31.56
N ASN A 531 7.74 26.04 30.49
CA ASN A 531 8.82 25.08 30.57
C ASN A 531 9.66 25.01 29.30
N GLU A 532 10.93 24.61 29.42
CA GLU A 532 11.83 24.32 28.29
C GLU A 532 12.43 22.93 28.46
N PHE A 533 12.41 22.15 27.39
CA PHE A 533 13.07 20.84 27.32
C PHE A 533 14.05 20.83 26.16
N ASN A 534 15.28 20.38 26.41
CA ASN A 534 16.31 20.21 25.39
C ASN A 534 17.02 18.89 25.62
N TYR A 535 16.85 17.93 24.74
CA TYR A 535 17.46 16.61 24.91
C TYR A 535 17.85 15.95 23.59
N SER A 536 18.84 15.07 23.67
CA SER A 536 19.37 14.25 22.58
C SER A 536 19.25 12.79 22.93
N PHE A 537 18.72 12.00 22.01
CA PHE A 537 18.67 10.55 22.11
C PHE A 537 19.50 9.92 21.00
N SER A 538 20.56 9.21 21.37
CA SER A 538 21.48 8.55 20.44
C SER A 538 21.47 7.05 20.65
N THR A 539 21.31 6.31 19.54
CA THR A 539 21.32 4.84 19.52
C THR A 539 22.35 4.35 18.54
N ASN A 540 23.17 3.38 18.94
CA ASN A 540 24.02 2.61 18.05
C ASN A 540 23.52 1.16 18.05
N ARG A 541 23.40 0.54 16.88
CA ARG A 541 22.98 -0.86 16.77
C ARG A 541 23.94 -1.61 15.87
N PHE A 542 24.56 -2.64 16.41
CA PHE A 542 25.47 -3.56 15.71
C PHE A 542 24.76 -4.89 15.55
N GLY A 543 24.58 -5.36 14.32
CA GLY A 543 23.83 -6.58 14.05
C GLY A 543 24.55 -7.54 13.12
N ILE A 544 24.28 -8.83 13.33
CA ILE A 544 24.70 -9.92 12.47
C ILE A 544 23.45 -10.70 12.10
N ASN A 545 23.26 -10.98 10.79
CA ASN A 545 22.17 -11.79 10.28
C ASN A 545 22.71 -12.91 9.39
N TYR A 546 22.32 -14.15 9.67
CA TYR A 546 22.56 -15.29 8.82
C TYR A 546 21.31 -15.66 8.06
N ARG A 547 21.41 -15.83 6.74
CA ARG A 547 20.27 -16.11 5.86
C ARG A 547 20.56 -17.27 4.91
N VAL A 548 19.57 -18.13 4.71
CA VAL A 548 19.58 -19.21 3.72
C VAL A 548 18.37 -19.07 2.80
N ASN A 549 18.61 -19.06 1.48
CA ASN A 549 17.60 -19.01 0.43
C ASN A 549 17.64 -20.29 -0.38
N GLN A 550 16.63 -21.12 -0.24
CA GLN A 550 16.43 -22.34 -1.05
C GLN A 550 15.16 -22.19 -1.92
N LYS A 551 15.00 -23.07 -2.90
CA LYS A 551 13.81 -23.02 -3.80
C LYS A 551 12.48 -23.18 -3.07
N LYS A 552 12.43 -24.01 -2.01
CA LYS A 552 11.20 -24.29 -1.26
C LYS A 552 11.12 -23.58 0.08
N TYR A 553 12.25 -23.23 0.70
CA TYR A 553 12.27 -22.60 2.00
C TYR A 553 13.37 -21.54 2.10
N ASN A 554 13.09 -20.51 2.88
CA ASN A 554 14.02 -19.47 3.24
C ASN A 554 13.97 -19.26 4.75
N TYR A 555 15.12 -19.06 5.38
CA TYR A 555 15.17 -18.66 6.77
C TYR A 555 16.27 -17.66 7.04
N SER A 556 16.08 -16.87 8.07
CA SER A 556 17.12 -15.98 8.58
C SER A 556 17.05 -15.89 10.10
N PHE A 557 18.22 -15.74 10.72
CA PHE A 557 18.38 -15.47 12.15
C PHE A 557 19.31 -14.28 12.31
N GLY A 558 18.95 -13.36 13.17
CA GLY A 558 19.71 -12.17 13.45
C GLY A 558 19.77 -11.86 14.94
N LEU A 559 20.88 -11.27 15.35
CA LEU A 559 21.06 -10.72 16.70
C LEU A 559 21.74 -9.37 16.58
N SER A 560 21.24 -8.38 17.31
CA SER A 560 21.85 -7.06 17.37
C SER A 560 22.09 -6.63 18.82
N ALA A 561 23.19 -5.94 19.06
CA ALA A 561 23.51 -5.23 20.30
C ALA A 561 23.18 -3.74 20.10
N GLN A 562 22.43 -3.14 21.01
CA GLN A 562 21.92 -1.78 20.90
C GLN A 562 22.23 -0.95 22.17
N PRO A 563 23.43 -0.37 22.31
CA PRO A 563 23.67 0.68 23.28
C PRO A 563 22.97 1.97 22.88
N ASN A 564 22.46 2.70 23.87
CA ASN A 564 21.80 3.99 23.69
C ASN A 564 22.14 4.96 24.83
N VAL A 565 21.98 6.24 24.54
CA VAL A 565 22.19 7.35 25.50
C VAL A 565 21.10 8.37 25.28
N LEU A 566 20.39 8.72 26.33
CA LEU A 566 19.54 9.91 26.39
C LEU A 566 20.23 10.93 27.33
N GLU A 567 20.40 12.14 26.83
CA GLU A 567 20.96 13.23 27.63
C GLU A 567 20.28 14.56 27.33
N GLY A 568 20.16 15.42 28.32
CA GLY A 568 19.56 16.71 28.12
C GLY A 568 19.29 17.46 29.42
N SER A 569 18.44 18.48 29.34
CA SER A 569 18.03 19.28 30.50
C SER A 569 16.59 19.77 30.31
N SER A 570 15.91 19.96 31.44
CA SER A 570 14.66 20.72 31.53
C SER A 570 14.86 22.00 32.33
N VAL A 571 14.06 23.02 32.00
CA VAL A 571 13.89 24.22 32.82
C VAL A 571 12.40 24.30 33.17
N VAL A 572 12.09 24.17 34.46
CA VAL A 572 10.73 24.27 35.00
C VAL A 572 10.76 25.21 36.19
N MET A 573 9.84 26.16 36.24
CA MET A 573 9.84 27.24 37.24
C MET A 573 11.21 27.96 37.34
N GLY A 574 11.92 28.13 36.22
CA GLY A 574 13.24 28.74 36.18
C GLY A 574 14.40 27.86 36.68
N VAL A 575 14.13 26.66 37.15
CA VAL A 575 15.17 25.73 37.66
C VAL A 575 15.60 24.78 36.54
N LYS A 576 16.90 24.82 36.19
CA LYS A 576 17.50 23.92 35.20
C LYS A 576 17.94 22.60 35.82
N THR A 577 17.39 21.50 35.36
CA THR A 577 17.69 20.14 35.82
C THR A 577 18.27 19.32 34.69
N PRO A 578 19.54 18.90 34.74
CA PRO A 578 20.12 17.98 33.75
C PRO A 578 19.67 16.55 34.03
N ASN A 579 19.54 15.76 32.94
CA ASN A 579 19.25 14.33 33.03
C ASN A 579 20.09 13.56 31.99
N ARG A 580 20.61 12.39 32.42
CA ARG A 580 21.30 11.46 31.53
C ARG A 580 20.94 10.04 31.91
N ASN A 581 20.48 9.28 30.87
CA ASN A 581 20.16 7.86 31.01
C ASN A 581 20.89 7.08 29.93
N THR A 582 21.38 5.88 30.26
CA THR A 582 22.06 4.97 29.33
C THR A 582 21.42 3.61 29.38
N GLY A 583 21.22 2.99 28.23
CA GLY A 583 20.62 1.66 28.11
C GLY A 583 21.43 0.76 27.20
N PHE A 584 21.18 -0.54 27.31
CA PHE A 584 21.73 -1.55 26.44
C PHE A 584 20.73 -2.70 26.24
N ASN A 585 20.46 -3.06 24.98
CA ASN A 585 19.50 -4.11 24.64
C ASN A 585 20.07 -5.09 23.62
N PHE A 586 19.74 -6.39 23.77
CA PHE A 586 19.90 -7.37 22.70
C PHE A 586 18.58 -7.49 21.92
N VAL A 587 18.67 -7.39 20.59
CA VAL A 587 17.52 -7.39 19.70
C VAL A 587 17.60 -8.58 18.74
N PRO A 588 16.94 -9.71 19.04
CA PRO A 588 16.87 -10.87 18.18
C PRO A 588 15.85 -10.74 17.06
N SER A 589 16.10 -11.44 15.95
CA SER A 589 15.14 -11.58 14.85
C SER A 589 15.23 -12.97 14.23
N ALA A 590 14.09 -13.52 13.78
CA ALA A 590 14.03 -14.80 13.09
C ALA A 590 12.93 -14.75 12.03
N ARG A 591 13.20 -15.34 10.89
CA ARG A 591 12.22 -15.48 9.80
C ARG A 591 12.31 -16.87 9.21
N TYR A 592 11.17 -17.45 8.91
CA TYR A 592 11.04 -18.69 8.17
C TYR A 592 9.93 -18.57 7.13
N SER A 593 10.20 -18.99 5.89
CA SER A 593 9.24 -19.03 4.80
C SER A 593 9.30 -20.38 4.10
N TYR A 594 8.15 -20.99 3.86
CA TYR A 594 8.06 -22.27 3.13
C TYR A 594 7.06 -22.14 1.97
N ASN A 595 7.54 -22.40 0.76
CA ASN A 595 6.74 -22.37 -0.46
C ASN A 595 6.36 -23.82 -0.84
N PHE A 596 5.12 -24.22 -0.55
CA PHE A 596 4.57 -25.52 -0.98
C PHE A 596 4.48 -25.58 -2.51
N SER A 597 4.06 -24.48 -3.12
CA SER A 597 3.94 -24.27 -4.57
C SER A 597 4.10 -22.78 -4.91
N ARG A 598 3.94 -22.41 -6.17
CA ARG A 598 3.91 -21.01 -6.61
C ARG A 598 2.69 -20.21 -6.09
N THR A 599 1.70 -20.90 -5.55
CA THR A 599 0.43 -20.31 -5.10
C THR A 599 0.08 -20.65 -3.67
N LYS A 600 0.96 -21.38 -2.96
CA LYS A 600 0.74 -21.80 -1.60
C LYS A 600 2.03 -21.59 -0.81
N ALA A 601 1.97 -20.69 0.17
CA ALA A 601 3.10 -20.29 0.98
C ALA A 601 2.73 -20.07 2.45
N PHE A 602 3.69 -20.26 3.30
CA PHE A 602 3.62 -20.11 4.73
C PHE A 602 4.83 -19.30 5.20
N ASN A 603 4.61 -18.31 6.07
CA ASN A 603 5.65 -17.44 6.59
C ASN A 603 5.49 -17.25 8.09
N VAL A 604 6.61 -17.31 8.82
CA VAL A 604 6.70 -16.94 10.24
C VAL A 604 7.79 -15.91 10.39
N ASN A 605 7.48 -14.82 11.09
CA ASN A 605 8.45 -13.78 11.41
C ASN A 605 8.39 -13.49 12.92
N TYR A 606 9.54 -13.43 13.52
CA TYR A 606 9.74 -12.96 14.88
C TYR A 606 10.76 -11.83 14.87
N PHE A 607 10.49 -10.77 15.60
CA PHE A 607 11.48 -9.72 15.86
C PHE A 607 11.30 -9.11 17.25
N GLY A 608 12.43 -8.89 17.92
CA GLY A 608 12.51 -8.10 19.13
C GLY A 608 12.63 -6.61 18.80
N ARG A 609 12.12 -5.76 19.65
CA ARG A 609 12.26 -4.31 19.56
C ARG A 609 12.38 -3.70 20.95
N ALA A 610 13.45 -2.95 21.17
CA ALA A 610 13.57 -2.11 22.35
C ALA A 610 13.00 -0.72 22.07
N ASN A 611 12.16 -0.21 22.96
CA ASN A 611 11.62 1.14 22.96
C ASN A 611 12.07 1.82 24.25
N GLU A 612 12.87 2.84 24.09
CA GLU A 612 13.38 3.60 25.23
C GLU A 612 12.31 4.55 25.79
N PRO A 613 12.34 4.86 27.10
CA PRO A 613 11.50 5.88 27.68
C PRO A 613 11.73 7.24 27.02
N THR A 614 10.66 8.01 26.87
CA THR A 614 10.75 9.40 26.40
C THR A 614 11.34 10.31 27.49
N TYR A 615 11.83 11.48 27.09
CA TYR A 615 12.36 12.45 28.08
C TYR A 615 11.31 12.84 29.14
N ILE A 616 10.05 13.10 28.72
CA ILE A 616 8.96 13.44 29.63
C ILE A 616 8.70 12.33 30.66
N GLN A 617 8.85 11.08 30.27
CA GLN A 617 8.72 9.95 31.19
C GLN A 617 9.87 9.83 32.16
N LEU A 618 11.07 10.30 31.82
CA LEU A 618 12.28 10.25 32.63
C LEU A 618 12.56 11.53 33.42
N GLN A 619 11.89 12.66 33.12
CA GLN A 619 12.21 13.95 33.69
C GLN A 619 12.09 13.93 35.24
N PRO A 620 13.08 14.41 35.97
CA PRO A 620 13.01 14.43 37.43
C PRO A 620 12.12 15.54 37.99
N THR A 621 11.86 16.58 37.19
CA THR A 621 11.01 17.72 37.57
C THR A 621 9.61 17.52 36.99
N PRO A 622 8.52 17.70 37.77
CA PRO A 622 7.18 17.51 37.27
C PRO A 622 6.80 18.60 36.25
N ASP A 623 6.10 18.19 35.21
CA ASP A 623 5.39 19.11 34.31
C ASP A 623 4.00 19.41 34.88
N ILE A 624 3.80 20.63 35.33
CA ILE A 624 2.54 21.12 35.94
C ILE A 624 1.85 22.14 35.03
N SER A 625 2.18 22.18 33.74
CA SER A 625 1.55 23.09 32.77
C SER A 625 0.03 22.92 32.68
N ASN A 626 -0.50 21.76 33.09
CA ASN A 626 -1.92 21.58 33.39
C ASN A 626 -2.09 21.21 34.87
N PRO A 627 -2.56 22.13 35.73
CA PRO A 627 -2.66 21.88 37.17
C PRO A 627 -3.62 20.74 37.55
N GLN A 628 -4.63 20.42 36.71
CA GLN A 628 -5.54 19.31 36.96
C GLN A 628 -4.91 17.95 36.58
N TYR A 629 -3.92 17.95 35.68
CA TYR A 629 -3.29 16.74 35.14
C TYR A 629 -1.75 16.84 35.17
N PRO A 630 -1.12 17.07 36.31
CA PRO A 630 0.32 17.18 36.39
C PRO A 630 1.00 15.85 36.05
N VAL A 631 2.16 15.94 35.39
CA VAL A 631 2.92 14.77 34.95
C VAL A 631 4.25 14.68 35.71
N TYR A 632 4.45 13.57 36.38
CA TYR A 632 5.67 13.25 37.13
C TYR A 632 6.46 12.19 36.39
N GLY A 633 7.64 12.53 35.89
CA GLY A 633 8.53 11.54 35.24
C GLY A 633 9.19 10.64 36.30
N ASN A 634 9.76 9.55 35.82
CA ASN A 634 10.51 8.59 36.65
C ASN A 634 11.88 8.29 36.02
N PRO A 635 12.99 8.83 36.59
CA PRO A 635 14.32 8.59 36.04
C PRO A 635 14.78 7.14 36.04
N ASN A 636 14.12 6.26 36.81
CA ASN A 636 14.48 4.85 36.97
C ASN A 636 13.77 3.91 35.98
N LEU A 637 13.06 4.46 34.99
CA LEU A 637 12.38 3.62 33.98
C LEU A 637 13.37 2.83 33.14
N ALA A 638 13.10 1.54 33.02
CA ALA A 638 13.75 0.64 32.06
C ALA A 638 13.12 0.79 30.68
N ALA A 639 13.88 0.45 29.65
CA ALA A 639 13.35 0.33 28.29
C ALA A 639 12.27 -0.76 28.20
N GLU A 640 11.23 -0.51 27.42
CA GLU A 640 10.27 -1.55 27.04
C GLU A 640 10.92 -2.51 26.04
N PHE A 641 10.64 -3.81 26.15
CA PHE A 641 11.04 -4.76 25.13
C PHE A 641 9.83 -5.48 24.55
N SER A 642 9.63 -5.33 23.24
CA SER A 642 8.49 -5.93 22.54
C SER A 642 8.93 -7.14 21.71
N HIS A 643 8.26 -8.27 21.94
CA HIS A 643 8.38 -9.52 21.17
C HIS A 643 7.23 -9.61 20.18
N ALA A 644 7.49 -9.38 18.90
CA ALA A 644 6.49 -9.48 17.86
C ALA A 644 6.64 -10.80 17.08
N LEU A 645 5.59 -11.60 17.06
CA LEU A 645 5.48 -12.83 16.29
C LEU A 645 4.35 -12.70 15.28
N SER A 646 4.61 -13.03 14.03
CA SER A 646 3.58 -13.07 12.98
C SER A 646 3.65 -14.36 12.17
N PHE A 647 2.48 -14.86 11.83
CA PHE A 647 2.26 -16.06 11.05
C PHE A 647 1.35 -15.70 9.87
N ARG A 648 1.74 -16.08 8.64
CA ARG A 648 0.95 -15.86 7.44
C ARG A 648 0.86 -17.13 6.62
N TYR A 649 -0.33 -17.47 6.18
CA TYR A 649 -0.59 -18.54 5.23
C TYR A 649 -1.42 -18.03 4.06
N ASN A 650 -0.94 -18.28 2.84
CA ASN A 650 -1.59 -17.91 1.59
C ASN A 650 -1.79 -19.15 0.75
N ASN A 651 -2.99 -19.34 0.20
CA ASN A 651 -3.31 -20.43 -0.71
C ASN A 651 -4.24 -19.93 -1.82
N PHE A 652 -3.86 -20.16 -3.05
CA PHE A 652 -4.69 -19.94 -4.24
C PHE A 652 -4.80 -21.24 -5.03
N ASN A 653 -6.02 -21.67 -5.32
CA ASN A 653 -6.30 -22.84 -6.13
C ASN A 653 -6.60 -22.43 -7.58
N PHE A 654 -5.73 -22.81 -8.53
CA PHE A 654 -5.90 -22.48 -9.93
C PHE A 654 -7.17 -23.05 -10.56
N ASN A 655 -7.57 -24.25 -10.16
CA ASN A 655 -8.67 -24.96 -10.79
C ASN A 655 -10.04 -24.39 -10.37
N SER A 656 -10.22 -24.14 -9.08
CA SER A 656 -11.46 -23.60 -8.52
C SER A 656 -11.48 -22.08 -8.44
N GLY A 657 -10.32 -21.42 -8.47
CA GLY A 657 -10.17 -19.98 -8.28
C GLY A 657 -10.28 -19.55 -6.80
N ASP A 658 -10.33 -20.51 -5.87
CA ASP A 658 -10.44 -20.23 -4.44
C ASP A 658 -9.19 -19.53 -3.92
N VAL A 659 -9.39 -18.57 -3.02
CA VAL A 659 -8.32 -17.84 -2.36
C VAL A 659 -8.53 -17.89 -0.86
N LEU A 660 -7.49 -18.29 -0.12
CA LEU A 660 -7.49 -18.30 1.34
C LEU A 660 -6.26 -17.55 1.86
N PHE A 661 -6.48 -16.53 2.67
CA PHE A 661 -5.46 -15.83 3.44
C PHE A 661 -5.73 -15.97 4.93
N ILE A 662 -4.69 -16.27 5.70
CA ILE A 662 -4.72 -16.26 7.16
C ILE A 662 -3.50 -15.47 7.63
N ASN A 663 -3.72 -14.55 8.54
CA ASN A 663 -2.68 -13.76 9.18
C ASN A 663 -2.93 -13.75 10.69
N LEU A 664 -1.97 -14.22 11.47
CA LEU A 664 -2.00 -14.21 12.93
C LEU A 664 -0.79 -13.39 13.39
N SER A 665 -0.97 -12.50 14.32
CA SER A 665 0.12 -11.75 14.93
C SER A 665 -0.11 -11.57 16.42
N GLY A 666 0.97 -11.60 17.18
CA GLY A 666 0.98 -11.34 18.62
C GLY A 666 2.17 -10.46 18.98
N ASN A 667 1.97 -9.56 19.92
CA ASN A 667 2.99 -8.70 20.47
C ASN A 667 2.91 -8.72 22.01
N LEU A 668 3.97 -9.21 22.64
CA LEU A 668 4.17 -9.19 24.08
C LEU A 668 5.18 -8.08 24.41
N THR A 669 4.86 -7.21 25.36
CA THR A 669 5.80 -6.14 25.79
C THR A 669 6.16 -6.36 27.24
N GLU A 670 7.43 -6.61 27.49
CA GLU A 670 8.07 -6.65 28.80
C GLU A 670 8.45 -5.22 29.22
N ASN A 671 8.45 -4.96 30.53
CA ASN A 671 8.72 -3.64 31.10
C ASN A 671 7.88 -2.52 30.48
N LYS A 672 6.61 -2.80 30.13
CA LYS A 672 5.70 -1.79 29.56
C LYS A 672 5.66 -0.56 30.46
N ILE A 673 5.93 0.61 29.89
CA ILE A 673 5.80 1.88 30.61
C ILE A 673 4.33 2.27 30.59
N VAL A 674 3.75 2.41 31.78
CA VAL A 674 2.34 2.77 31.98
C VAL A 674 2.23 3.95 32.92
N SER A 675 1.12 4.68 32.79
CA SER A 675 0.79 5.76 33.73
C SER A 675 0.04 5.17 34.94
N ASN A 676 0.44 5.58 36.12
CA ASN A 676 -0.32 5.45 37.34
C ASN A 676 -1.00 6.78 37.64
N ILE A 677 -2.31 6.82 37.55
CA ILE A 677 -3.10 8.02 37.85
C ILE A 677 -3.37 8.06 39.34
N VAL A 678 -2.76 9.01 40.04
CA VAL A 678 -2.99 9.25 41.47
C VAL A 678 -3.96 10.40 41.63
N ARG A 679 -5.12 10.13 42.23
CA ARG A 679 -6.16 11.12 42.43
C ARG A 679 -6.00 11.84 43.75
N LYS A 680 -6.14 13.15 43.74
CA LYS A 680 -6.12 14.02 44.93
C LYS A 680 -7.19 15.08 44.78
N MET A 681 -7.82 15.44 45.87
CA MET A 681 -8.74 16.56 45.92
C MET A 681 -7.94 17.80 46.35
N ASP A 682 -7.83 18.78 45.44
CA ASP A 682 -7.24 20.10 45.73
C ASP A 682 -8.35 21.11 46.03
N PRO A 683 -8.21 21.91 47.07
CA PRO A 683 -9.27 22.87 47.45
C PRO A 683 -9.57 23.94 46.39
N ILE A 684 -8.60 24.23 45.53
CA ILE A 684 -8.70 25.31 44.52
C ILE A 684 -9.02 24.73 43.13
N VAL A 685 -8.27 23.71 42.70
CA VAL A 685 -8.33 23.16 41.36
C VAL A 685 -9.40 22.05 41.24
N GLY A 686 -9.87 21.54 42.41
CA GLY A 686 -10.80 20.40 42.42
C GLY A 686 -10.07 19.05 42.35
N LEU A 687 -10.61 18.12 41.57
CA LEU A 687 -10.00 16.81 41.37
C LEU A 687 -8.74 16.91 40.51
N VAL A 688 -7.57 16.65 41.11
CA VAL A 688 -6.27 16.56 40.45
C VAL A 688 -5.95 15.10 40.16
N GLN A 689 -5.53 14.79 38.92
CA GLN A 689 -5.14 13.46 38.47
C GLN A 689 -3.66 13.47 38.08
N GLU A 690 -2.78 13.15 39.04
CA GLU A 690 -1.34 13.10 38.81
C GLU A 690 -0.98 11.85 37.98
N SER A 691 -0.31 12.02 36.84
CA SER A 691 0.26 10.92 36.07
C SER A 691 1.68 10.63 36.52
N ARG A 692 1.95 9.40 36.95
CA ARG A 692 3.28 8.91 37.38
C ARG A 692 3.63 7.67 36.58
N TYR A 693 4.82 7.64 35.98
CA TYR A 693 5.22 6.52 35.12
C TYR A 693 5.92 5.42 35.91
N LEU A 694 5.62 4.16 35.54
CA LEU A 694 6.29 2.96 36.07
C LEU A 694 6.36 1.86 35.00
N ASN A 695 7.32 0.93 35.15
CA ASN A 695 7.37 -0.27 34.32
C ASN A 695 6.46 -1.37 34.89
N THR A 696 5.83 -2.12 34.03
CA THR A 696 4.99 -3.28 34.38
C THR A 696 5.01 -4.34 33.28
N ASP A 697 4.76 -5.59 33.67
CA ASP A 697 4.64 -6.70 32.73
C ASP A 697 3.19 -7.13 32.55
N GLY A 698 2.95 -7.82 31.41
CA GLY A 698 1.66 -8.43 31.10
C GLY A 698 0.90 -7.74 29.96
N PHE A 699 1.43 -6.64 29.38
CA PHE A 699 0.83 -6.05 28.19
C PHE A 699 1.00 -6.98 26.98
N PHE A 700 -0.13 -7.35 26.38
CA PHE A 700 -0.16 -8.27 25.25
C PHE A 700 -1.23 -7.84 24.25
N THR A 701 -0.90 -7.91 22.95
CA THR A 701 -1.86 -7.70 21.86
C THR A 701 -1.80 -8.88 20.89
N SER A 702 -2.94 -9.30 20.37
CA SER A 702 -3.03 -10.33 19.34
C SER A 702 -4.07 -9.95 18.29
N THR A 703 -3.74 -10.20 17.03
CA THR A 703 -4.64 -10.00 15.90
C THR A 703 -4.67 -11.26 15.05
N ALA A 704 -5.87 -11.75 14.80
CA ALA A 704 -6.14 -12.79 13.82
C ALA A 704 -6.97 -12.19 12.69
N TYR A 705 -6.60 -12.46 11.46
CA TYR A 705 -7.34 -12.07 10.25
C TYR A 705 -7.41 -13.25 9.30
N TYR A 706 -8.56 -13.48 8.70
CA TYR A 706 -8.70 -14.42 7.59
C TYR A 706 -9.62 -13.86 6.51
N SER A 707 -9.37 -14.29 5.29
CA SER A 707 -10.21 -14.01 4.12
C SER A 707 -10.26 -15.23 3.23
N TYR A 708 -11.46 -15.71 2.96
CA TYR A 708 -11.73 -16.78 2.02
C TYR A 708 -12.65 -16.27 0.92
N SER A 709 -12.28 -16.49 -0.33
CA SER A 709 -13.08 -16.11 -1.50
C SER A 709 -13.20 -17.27 -2.45
N LYS A 710 -14.44 -17.57 -2.87
CA LYS A 710 -14.77 -18.65 -3.78
C LYS A 710 -15.60 -18.16 -4.95
N PRO A 711 -15.07 -18.20 -6.19
CA PRO A 711 -15.82 -17.90 -7.39
C PRO A 711 -16.61 -19.12 -7.88
N PHE A 712 -17.75 -18.85 -8.51
CA PHE A 712 -18.61 -19.85 -9.17
C PHE A 712 -18.95 -19.37 -10.59
N GLN A 713 -19.27 -20.31 -11.51
CA GLN A 713 -19.71 -20.05 -12.87
C GLN A 713 -18.85 -18.98 -13.58
N GLU A 714 -17.55 -19.26 -13.76
CA GLU A 714 -16.62 -18.35 -14.43
C GLU A 714 -16.55 -16.96 -13.77
N LYS A 715 -16.61 -16.91 -12.43
CA LYS A 715 -16.58 -15.68 -11.62
C LYS A 715 -17.82 -14.77 -11.78
N LYS A 716 -18.94 -15.27 -12.34
CA LYS A 716 -20.20 -14.52 -12.31
C LYS A 716 -20.73 -14.31 -10.90
N TYR A 717 -20.44 -15.24 -10.02
CA TYR A 717 -20.76 -15.19 -8.61
C TYR A 717 -19.48 -15.37 -7.81
N VAL A 718 -19.18 -14.47 -6.90
CA VAL A 718 -18.05 -14.61 -5.98
C VAL A 718 -18.56 -14.46 -4.56
N PHE A 719 -18.31 -15.46 -3.76
CA PHE A 719 -18.64 -15.48 -2.34
C PHE A 719 -17.37 -15.18 -1.56
N SER A 720 -17.43 -14.18 -0.68
CA SER A 720 -16.28 -13.77 0.14
C SER A 720 -16.67 -13.74 1.61
N PHE A 721 -15.83 -14.39 2.41
CA PHE A 721 -15.99 -14.56 3.83
C PHE A 721 -14.71 -14.08 4.50
N ASN A 722 -14.77 -13.01 5.29
CA ASN A 722 -13.63 -12.40 5.93
C ASN A 722 -13.92 -12.08 7.39
N GLY A 723 -12.92 -12.22 8.23
CA GLY A 723 -13.08 -11.95 9.64
C GLY A 723 -11.80 -11.53 10.31
N SER A 724 -11.94 -10.82 11.42
CA SER A 724 -10.82 -10.46 12.29
C SER A 724 -11.22 -10.62 13.76
N ALA A 725 -10.25 -10.99 14.57
CA ALA A 725 -10.34 -10.99 16.02
C ALA A 725 -9.11 -10.27 16.57
N ASN A 726 -9.33 -9.21 17.34
CA ASN A 726 -8.27 -8.48 18.02
C ASN A 726 -8.47 -8.65 19.53
N TYR A 727 -7.38 -8.96 20.21
CA TYR A 727 -7.34 -9.04 21.68
C TYR A 727 -6.27 -8.12 22.21
N ILE A 728 -6.61 -7.33 23.20
CA ILE A 728 -5.69 -6.42 23.90
C ILE A 728 -5.82 -6.69 25.39
N ASN A 729 -4.71 -7.09 26.01
CA ASN A 729 -4.55 -7.12 27.45
C ASN A 729 -3.79 -5.86 27.86
N ASN A 730 -4.52 -4.84 28.27
CA ASN A 730 -3.95 -3.55 28.65
C ASN A 730 -3.77 -3.47 30.17
N ILE A 731 -2.71 -2.79 30.60
CA ILE A 731 -2.42 -2.61 32.00
C ILE A 731 -2.34 -1.12 32.30
N SER A 732 -2.98 -0.71 33.36
CA SER A 732 -2.92 0.65 33.93
C SER A 732 -2.83 0.59 35.45
N TYR A 733 -2.54 1.71 36.07
CA TYR A 733 -2.58 1.84 37.52
C TYR A 733 -3.42 3.05 37.90
N THR A 734 -4.16 2.92 38.98
CA THR A 734 -4.90 4.00 39.61
C THR A 734 -4.71 3.92 41.10
N ASP A 735 -4.33 5.02 41.72
CA ASP A 735 -4.04 5.10 43.17
C ASP A 735 -3.10 3.97 43.63
N ASN A 736 -2.06 3.68 42.83
CA ASN A 736 -1.06 2.62 43.02
C ASN A 736 -1.59 1.18 42.97
N LYS A 737 -2.83 0.99 42.52
CA LYS A 737 -3.43 -0.36 42.32
C LYS A 737 -3.38 -0.71 40.84
N LYS A 738 -2.89 -1.92 40.52
CA LYS A 738 -2.86 -2.44 39.17
C LYS A 738 -4.28 -2.74 38.69
N ASN A 739 -4.58 -2.34 37.47
CA ASN A 739 -5.79 -2.61 36.77
C ASN A 739 -5.50 -3.29 35.43
N THR A 740 -6.21 -4.35 35.10
CA THR A 740 -6.07 -5.07 33.84
C THR A 740 -7.37 -4.91 33.04
N GLY A 741 -7.25 -4.29 31.90
CA GLY A 741 -8.32 -4.14 30.91
C GLY A 741 -8.16 -5.15 29.78
N LYS A 742 -9.13 -6.06 29.60
CA LYS A 742 -9.14 -7.03 28.48
C LYS A 742 -10.17 -6.59 27.45
N ASN A 743 -9.72 -6.31 26.24
CA ASN A 743 -10.60 -5.89 25.15
C ASN A 743 -10.56 -6.89 24.00
N TRP A 744 -11.75 -7.43 23.65
CA TRP A 744 -11.97 -8.24 22.47
C TRP A 744 -12.74 -7.45 21.42
N ILE A 745 -12.17 -7.37 20.20
CA ILE A 745 -12.85 -6.80 19.05
C ILE A 745 -12.95 -7.89 18.01
N PHE A 746 -14.17 -8.33 17.72
CA PHE A 746 -14.46 -9.35 16.74
C PHE A 746 -15.22 -8.73 15.56
N SER A 747 -14.85 -9.05 14.33
CA SER A 747 -15.57 -8.62 13.14
C SER A 747 -15.68 -9.77 12.14
N GLN A 748 -16.90 -10.00 11.64
CA GLN A 748 -17.21 -11.02 10.66
C GLN A 748 -17.97 -10.41 9.49
N GLY A 749 -17.43 -10.53 8.27
CA GLY A 749 -18.05 -10.07 7.03
C GLY A 749 -18.40 -11.23 6.10
N LEU A 750 -19.53 -11.09 5.46
CA LEU A 750 -20.00 -11.94 4.38
C LEU A 750 -20.37 -11.04 3.21
N ASN A 751 -19.72 -11.20 2.07
CA ASN A 751 -20.00 -10.41 0.89
C ASN A 751 -20.20 -11.35 -0.31
N MET A 752 -21.18 -11.02 -1.15
CA MET A 752 -21.43 -11.76 -2.36
C MET A 752 -21.40 -10.78 -3.56
N GLN A 753 -20.64 -11.12 -4.60
CA GLN A 753 -20.68 -10.41 -5.87
C GLN A 753 -21.49 -11.23 -6.85
N ILE A 754 -22.51 -10.62 -7.43
CA ILE A 754 -23.44 -11.24 -8.36
C ILE A 754 -23.41 -10.45 -9.68
N ASN A 755 -22.67 -10.96 -10.67
CA ASN A 755 -22.49 -10.36 -11.99
C ASN A 755 -22.94 -11.35 -13.06
N PRO A 756 -24.26 -11.65 -13.19
CA PRO A 756 -24.73 -12.69 -14.09
C PRO A 756 -24.47 -12.35 -15.56
N ASN A 757 -24.39 -11.06 -15.87
CA ASN A 757 -24.05 -10.52 -17.18
C ASN A 757 -23.41 -9.12 -17.05
N LYS A 758 -23.05 -8.50 -18.18
CA LYS A 758 -22.39 -7.17 -18.21
C LYS A 758 -23.27 -6.00 -17.75
N ASN A 759 -24.57 -6.21 -17.66
CA ASN A 759 -25.54 -5.15 -17.38
C ASN A 759 -26.03 -5.14 -15.94
N LEU A 760 -25.79 -6.21 -15.19
CA LEU A 760 -26.31 -6.37 -13.84
C LEU A 760 -25.15 -6.63 -12.86
N GLU A 761 -25.09 -5.84 -11.83
CA GLU A 761 -24.14 -5.99 -10.72
C GLU A 761 -24.91 -5.80 -9.41
N PHE A 762 -24.86 -6.81 -8.54
CA PHE A 762 -25.47 -6.81 -7.21
C PHE A 762 -24.42 -7.28 -6.20
N ASN A 763 -24.19 -6.52 -5.15
CA ASN A 763 -23.20 -6.83 -4.13
C ASN A 763 -23.83 -6.73 -2.74
N PRO A 764 -24.60 -7.73 -2.28
CA PRO A 764 -25.08 -7.78 -0.91
C PRO A 764 -23.92 -8.12 0.03
N GLY A 765 -23.92 -7.50 1.18
CA GLY A 765 -22.96 -7.74 2.25
C GLY A 765 -23.58 -7.63 3.62
N VAL A 766 -23.11 -8.46 4.53
CA VAL A 766 -23.46 -8.40 5.96
C VAL A 766 -22.16 -8.36 6.75
N ARG A 767 -22.08 -7.45 7.71
CA ARG A 767 -20.96 -7.40 8.65
C ARG A 767 -21.52 -7.37 10.08
N TYR A 768 -20.97 -8.22 10.91
CA TYR A 768 -21.13 -8.20 12.34
C TYR A 768 -19.85 -7.73 12.99
N SER A 769 -19.94 -6.80 13.92
CA SER A 769 -18.83 -6.34 14.75
C SER A 769 -19.24 -6.39 16.22
N PHE A 770 -18.36 -6.91 17.05
CA PHE A 770 -18.56 -7.04 18.49
C PHE A 770 -17.32 -6.53 19.21
N ASN A 771 -17.53 -5.69 20.22
CA ASN A 771 -16.48 -5.21 21.09
C ASN A 771 -16.92 -5.48 22.54
N SER A 772 -16.14 -6.27 23.26
CA SER A 772 -16.31 -6.59 24.67
C SER A 772 -15.10 -6.13 25.46
N ASN A 773 -15.33 -5.32 26.46
CA ASN A 773 -14.30 -4.85 27.37
C ASN A 773 -14.62 -5.30 28.79
N THR A 774 -13.65 -5.95 29.42
CA THR A 774 -13.69 -6.33 30.83
C THR A 774 -12.56 -5.63 31.57
N ASN A 775 -12.83 -5.10 32.74
CA ASN A 775 -11.90 -4.33 33.55
C ASN A 775 -11.91 -4.83 34.99
N ASP A 776 -10.75 -5.25 35.51
CA ASP A 776 -10.63 -5.82 36.87
C ASP A 776 -10.89 -4.77 37.99
N ALA A 777 -10.83 -3.47 37.66
CA ALA A 777 -11.08 -2.39 38.61
C ALA A 777 -12.57 -2.28 39.02
N ILE A 778 -13.47 -2.95 38.28
CA ILE A 778 -14.90 -2.80 38.48
C ILE A 778 -15.55 -4.18 38.55
N THR A 779 -16.14 -4.48 39.71
CA THR A 779 -17.01 -5.64 39.88
C THR A 779 -18.28 -5.42 39.05
N ASN A 780 -18.56 -6.26 38.05
CA ASN A 780 -19.77 -6.30 37.21
C ASN A 780 -19.95 -5.33 36.05
N ASN A 781 -18.85 -4.73 35.51
CA ASN A 781 -18.99 -3.87 34.35
C ASN A 781 -18.28 -4.44 33.10
N ASN A 782 -18.81 -5.53 32.57
CA ASN A 782 -18.55 -5.92 31.20
C ASN A 782 -19.32 -4.96 30.29
N THR A 783 -18.62 -4.17 29.51
CA THR A 783 -19.28 -3.34 28.50
C THR A 783 -19.17 -4.03 27.14
N GLU A 784 -20.32 -4.29 26.56
CA GLU A 784 -20.40 -4.96 25.28
C GLU A 784 -21.16 -4.10 24.29
N VAL A 785 -20.60 -3.93 23.10
CA VAL A 785 -21.31 -3.31 21.97
C VAL A 785 -21.26 -4.22 20.77
N SER A 786 -22.34 -4.25 20.04
CA SER A 786 -22.42 -4.97 18.78
C SER A 786 -23.07 -4.13 17.70
N THR A 787 -22.56 -4.27 16.49
CA THR A 787 -23.09 -3.61 15.31
C THR A 787 -23.32 -4.63 14.22
N TYR A 788 -24.55 -4.69 13.71
CA TYR A 788 -24.89 -5.40 12.48
C TYR A 788 -25.01 -4.37 11.36
N SER A 789 -24.25 -4.54 10.26
CA SER A 789 -24.33 -3.67 9.09
C SER A 789 -24.75 -4.50 7.88
N LEU A 790 -25.86 -4.11 7.28
CA LEU A 790 -26.37 -4.67 6.03
C LEU A 790 -26.03 -3.68 4.91
N ASN A 791 -25.31 -4.12 3.91
CA ASN A 791 -24.91 -3.30 2.78
C ASN A 791 -25.44 -3.93 1.50
N PHE A 792 -25.95 -3.11 0.60
CA PHE A 792 -26.39 -3.56 -0.70
C PHE A 792 -26.01 -2.53 -1.75
N ASN A 793 -25.06 -2.90 -2.59
CA ASN A 793 -24.60 -2.07 -3.70
C ASN A 793 -25.10 -2.68 -5.02
N THR A 794 -25.76 -1.89 -5.83
CA THR A 794 -26.31 -2.35 -7.09
C THR A 794 -26.04 -1.38 -8.24
N ARG A 795 -25.84 -1.94 -9.45
CA ARG A 795 -25.70 -1.19 -10.70
C ARG A 795 -26.41 -1.95 -11.81
N ILE A 796 -27.31 -1.26 -12.49
CA ILE A 796 -28.15 -1.81 -13.56
C ILE A 796 -27.99 -0.93 -14.80
N TYR A 797 -27.45 -1.52 -15.87
CA TYR A 797 -27.37 -0.89 -17.19
C TYR A 797 -28.60 -1.27 -18.02
N PHE A 798 -29.30 -0.27 -18.53
CA PHE A 798 -30.47 -0.45 -19.35
C PHE A 798 -30.43 0.50 -20.56
N LEU A 799 -31.20 0.23 -21.60
CA LEU A 799 -31.26 1.04 -22.83
C LEU A 799 -29.85 1.39 -23.37
N LYS A 800 -28.85 0.52 -23.20
CA LYS A 800 -27.44 0.62 -23.65
C LYS A 800 -26.63 1.79 -23.11
N THR A 801 -27.24 2.88 -22.68
CA THR A 801 -26.57 4.13 -22.28
C THR A 801 -27.04 4.69 -20.93
N TRP A 802 -27.99 4.05 -20.30
CA TRP A 802 -28.48 4.44 -18.98
C TRP A 802 -27.94 3.50 -17.92
N LEU A 803 -27.63 4.07 -16.76
CA LEU A 803 -27.17 3.35 -15.57
C LEU A 803 -27.95 3.87 -14.38
N ILE A 804 -28.57 2.98 -13.64
CA ILE A 804 -29.05 3.26 -12.28
C ILE A 804 -28.13 2.54 -11.30
N GLY A 805 -27.73 3.23 -10.25
CA GLY A 805 -26.94 2.64 -9.16
C GLY A 805 -27.51 3.06 -7.82
N SER A 806 -27.39 2.18 -6.83
CA SER A 806 -27.87 2.42 -5.48
C SER A 806 -26.91 1.77 -4.48
N ASP A 807 -26.56 2.53 -3.45
CA ASP A 807 -25.78 2.06 -2.29
C ASP A 807 -26.65 2.21 -1.06
N LEU A 808 -27.08 1.09 -0.49
CA LEU A 808 -27.92 1.02 0.70
C LEU A 808 -27.08 0.50 1.86
N SER A 809 -27.18 1.14 3.01
CA SER A 809 -26.48 0.69 4.22
C SER A 809 -27.40 0.87 5.43
N LYS A 810 -27.73 -0.22 6.11
CA LYS A 810 -28.47 -0.23 7.38
C LYS A 810 -27.57 -0.73 8.48
N SER A 811 -27.45 0.05 9.54
CA SER A 811 -26.74 -0.37 10.76
C SER A 811 -27.69 -0.54 11.93
N TYR A 812 -27.42 -1.53 12.78
CA TYR A 812 -28.07 -1.77 14.05
C TYR A 812 -26.99 -1.80 15.13
N ASN A 813 -27.00 -0.78 15.98
CA ASN A 813 -26.02 -0.56 17.05
C ASN A 813 -26.65 -0.89 18.40
N ASN A 814 -26.07 -1.85 19.13
CA ASN A 814 -26.52 -2.26 20.45
C ASN A 814 -25.41 -2.08 21.49
N GLY A 815 -25.80 -1.78 22.75
CA GLY A 815 -24.84 -1.65 23.85
C GLY A 815 -24.14 -0.30 23.97
N TYR A 816 -24.40 0.64 23.06
CA TYR A 816 -23.97 2.03 23.19
C TYR A 816 -24.86 2.77 24.19
N SER A 817 -24.40 3.91 24.71
CA SER A 817 -25.23 4.78 25.53
C SER A 817 -26.55 5.11 24.82
N SER A 818 -27.66 5.05 25.54
CA SER A 818 -28.99 5.30 24.95
C SER A 818 -29.15 6.71 24.39
N SER A 819 -28.38 7.68 24.89
CA SER A 819 -28.33 9.05 24.37
C SER A 819 -27.62 9.18 23.02
N LEU A 820 -26.73 8.23 22.66
CA LEU A 820 -25.89 8.26 21.48
C LEU A 820 -26.22 7.15 20.47
N ALA A 821 -26.98 6.13 20.86
CA ALA A 821 -27.32 5.00 20.01
C ALA A 821 -28.26 5.42 18.85
N VAL A 822 -27.79 5.30 17.62
CA VAL A 822 -28.58 5.51 16.40
C VAL A 822 -28.44 4.32 15.46
N ASN A 823 -29.49 4.03 14.71
CA ASN A 823 -29.54 2.92 13.76
C ASN A 823 -29.78 3.44 12.34
N PRO A 824 -28.82 4.10 11.71
CA PRO A 824 -29.04 4.80 10.47
C PRO A 824 -29.34 3.86 9.29
N PHE A 825 -30.24 4.30 8.41
CA PHE A 825 -30.50 3.70 7.11
C PHE A 825 -30.14 4.69 6.00
N ILE A 826 -28.98 4.54 5.44
CA ILE A 826 -28.44 5.44 4.44
C ILE A 826 -28.79 4.93 3.05
N ILE A 827 -29.42 5.79 2.24
CA ILE A 827 -29.80 5.50 0.86
C ILE A 827 -29.11 6.51 -0.05
N ASN A 828 -28.15 6.03 -0.83
CA ASN A 828 -27.51 6.80 -1.92
C ASN A 828 -27.95 6.18 -3.24
N THR A 829 -28.47 6.99 -4.16
CA THR A 829 -28.88 6.49 -5.46
C THR A 829 -28.54 7.50 -6.55
N TYR A 830 -28.33 7.00 -7.76
CA TYR A 830 -28.08 7.86 -8.91
C TYR A 830 -28.63 7.28 -10.21
N LEU A 831 -29.00 8.19 -11.11
CA LEU A 831 -29.35 7.89 -12.49
C LEU A 831 -28.32 8.58 -13.40
N GLU A 832 -27.66 7.80 -14.25
CA GLU A 832 -26.62 8.31 -15.17
C GLU A 832 -27.02 8.03 -16.62
N LYS A 833 -26.91 9.05 -17.45
CA LYS A 833 -27.01 8.93 -18.92
C LYS A 833 -25.63 9.10 -19.53
N GLN A 834 -25.21 8.12 -20.33
CA GLN A 834 -23.96 8.15 -21.09
C GLN A 834 -24.20 8.61 -22.51
N PHE A 835 -23.32 9.48 -23.05
CA PHE A 835 -23.40 10.07 -24.37
C PHE A 835 -22.21 9.65 -25.22
N PHE A 836 -22.39 9.72 -26.54
CA PHE A 836 -21.47 9.29 -27.57
C PHE A 836 -21.28 7.74 -27.64
N LYS A 837 -20.77 7.25 -28.77
CA LYS A 837 -20.57 5.80 -29.00
C LYS A 837 -19.51 5.20 -28.04
N ASP A 838 -18.50 6.01 -27.71
CA ASP A 838 -17.41 5.66 -26.79
C ASP A 838 -17.70 6.03 -25.32
N LYS A 839 -18.94 6.43 -25.02
CA LYS A 839 -19.43 6.80 -23.67
C LYS A 839 -18.52 7.78 -22.93
N ARG A 840 -17.86 8.67 -23.69
CA ARG A 840 -16.86 9.61 -23.13
C ARG A 840 -17.48 10.73 -22.31
N ALA A 841 -18.78 10.99 -22.40
CA ALA A 841 -19.47 11.95 -21.56
C ALA A 841 -20.63 11.28 -20.81
N SER A 842 -20.91 11.75 -19.59
CA SER A 842 -22.06 11.32 -18.81
C SER A 842 -22.66 12.47 -18.01
N LEU A 843 -23.98 12.43 -17.86
CA LEU A 843 -24.74 13.28 -16.97
C LEU A 843 -25.34 12.40 -15.87
N ARG A 844 -25.09 12.74 -14.61
CA ARG A 844 -25.54 11.97 -13.44
C ARG A 844 -26.36 12.86 -12.53
N LEU A 845 -27.57 12.41 -12.22
CA LEU A 845 -28.40 12.92 -11.13
C LEU A 845 -28.22 11.97 -9.93
N GLN A 846 -27.75 12.49 -8.81
CA GLN A 846 -27.46 11.71 -7.61
C GLN A 846 -28.20 12.27 -6.41
N GLY A 847 -28.87 11.40 -5.65
CA GLY A 847 -29.38 11.68 -4.30
C GLY A 847 -28.49 10.99 -3.28
N PHE A 848 -28.01 11.72 -2.32
CA PHE A 848 -27.18 11.26 -1.23
C PHE A 848 -28.00 11.31 0.07
N ASP A 849 -27.94 10.23 0.86
CA ASP A 849 -28.59 10.11 2.16
C ASP A 849 -30.06 10.58 2.13
N LEU A 850 -30.87 9.96 1.28
CA LEU A 850 -32.26 10.39 1.03
C LEU A 850 -33.13 10.47 2.29
N LEU A 851 -32.81 9.73 3.35
CA LEU A 851 -33.53 9.71 4.61
C LEU A 851 -32.99 10.72 5.63
N ASP A 852 -31.84 11.35 5.37
CA ASP A 852 -31.16 12.29 6.27
C ASP A 852 -30.78 11.68 7.63
N GLU A 853 -30.33 10.43 7.60
CA GLU A 853 -29.97 9.65 8.80
C GLU A 853 -28.44 9.43 8.92
N ASN A 854 -27.62 10.05 8.09
CA ASN A 854 -26.17 9.82 8.05
C ASN A 854 -25.46 10.41 9.28
N THR A 855 -25.33 9.62 10.31
CA THR A 855 -24.61 9.95 11.54
C THR A 855 -23.55 8.89 11.84
N SER A 856 -22.53 9.26 12.62
CA SER A 856 -21.45 8.38 13.07
C SER A 856 -21.65 8.05 14.55
N VAL A 857 -21.54 6.76 14.89
CA VAL A 857 -21.42 6.32 16.27
C VAL A 857 -20.20 5.42 16.39
N SER A 858 -19.36 5.67 17.39
CA SER A 858 -18.16 4.87 17.63
C SER A 858 -17.89 4.70 19.13
N ARG A 859 -17.22 3.58 19.47
CA ARG A 859 -16.66 3.36 20.80
C ARG A 859 -15.15 3.20 20.71
N SER A 860 -14.42 3.91 21.56
CA SER A 860 -13.02 3.68 21.81
C SER A 860 -12.79 3.25 23.26
N VAL A 861 -11.78 2.37 23.45
CA VAL A 861 -11.38 1.89 24.77
C VAL A 861 -9.88 2.05 24.90
N THR A 862 -9.44 2.83 25.89
CA THR A 862 -8.02 3.05 26.17
C THR A 862 -7.80 2.94 27.68
N GLY A 863 -7.13 1.87 28.09
CA GLY A 863 -6.95 1.59 29.52
C GLY A 863 -8.30 1.37 30.20
N ASN A 864 -8.58 2.18 31.20
CA ASN A 864 -9.84 2.18 31.95
C ASN A 864 -10.86 3.21 31.43
N VAL A 865 -10.55 3.88 30.31
CA VAL A 865 -11.41 4.90 29.70
C VAL A 865 -12.20 4.32 28.55
N ILE A 866 -13.51 4.44 28.61
CA ILE A 866 -14.45 4.10 27.52
C ILE A 866 -15.05 5.40 27.02
N THR A 867 -15.01 5.61 25.73
CA THR A 867 -15.56 6.81 25.10
C THR A 867 -16.52 6.40 23.99
N ASP A 868 -17.79 6.74 24.15
CA ASP A 868 -18.81 6.70 23.10
C ASP A 868 -18.91 8.07 22.46
N SER A 869 -18.90 8.14 21.16
CA SER A 869 -18.98 9.40 20.41
C SER A 869 -20.00 9.28 19.28
N GLN A 870 -20.77 10.35 19.09
CA GLN A 870 -21.66 10.54 17.97
C GLN A 870 -21.29 11.85 17.28
N SER A 871 -21.11 11.82 15.96
CA SER A 871 -20.75 13.01 15.18
C SER A 871 -21.68 13.20 13.97
N ASN A 872 -21.87 14.46 13.57
CA ASN A 872 -22.56 14.78 12.33
C ASN A 872 -21.75 14.29 11.13
N ARG A 873 -22.45 14.04 10.03
CA ARG A 873 -21.87 13.70 8.73
C ARG A 873 -22.55 14.52 7.63
N LEU A 874 -22.08 14.30 6.41
CA LEU A 874 -22.67 14.92 5.23
C LEU A 874 -24.20 14.62 5.16
N SER A 875 -25.02 15.67 5.26
CA SER A 875 -26.47 15.56 5.24
C SER A 875 -27.00 15.34 3.82
N ARG A 876 -28.30 15.00 3.73
CA ARG A 876 -29.01 14.78 2.47
C ARG A 876 -28.86 15.92 1.48
N TYR A 877 -28.57 15.57 0.21
CA TYR A 877 -28.58 16.49 -0.92
C TYR A 877 -28.90 15.78 -2.23
N VAL A 878 -29.28 16.55 -3.24
CA VAL A 878 -29.44 16.09 -4.62
C VAL A 878 -28.49 16.91 -5.50
N MET A 879 -27.74 16.23 -6.38
CA MET A 879 -26.74 16.89 -7.22
C MET A 879 -26.80 16.39 -8.66
N LEU A 880 -26.68 17.32 -9.61
CA LEU A 880 -26.50 17.04 -11.03
C LEU A 880 -25.03 17.25 -11.39
N SER A 881 -24.39 16.23 -11.96
CA SER A 881 -22.98 16.32 -12.35
C SER A 881 -22.78 15.88 -13.81
N PHE A 882 -21.90 16.60 -14.51
CA PHE A 882 -21.44 16.28 -15.85
C PHE A 882 -19.99 15.83 -15.80
N THR A 883 -19.71 14.68 -16.43
CA THR A 883 -18.34 14.14 -16.53
C THR A 883 -17.95 13.97 -17.98
N MET A 884 -16.74 14.42 -18.34
CA MET A 884 -16.14 14.25 -19.66
C MET A 884 -14.82 13.49 -19.57
N ARG A 885 -14.65 12.45 -20.38
CA ARG A 885 -13.45 11.60 -20.45
C ARG A 885 -12.87 11.66 -21.85
N LEU A 886 -11.59 12.00 -21.94
CA LEU A 886 -10.84 12.01 -23.18
C LEU A 886 -9.63 11.10 -23.01
N GLN A 887 -9.46 10.16 -23.95
CA GLN A 887 -8.31 9.27 -23.92
C GLN A 887 -7.87 8.90 -25.33
N LYS A 888 -6.57 8.82 -25.52
CA LYS A 888 -5.96 8.30 -26.75
C LYS A 888 -4.66 7.59 -26.41
N PHE A 889 -4.57 6.33 -26.77
CA PHE A 889 -3.37 5.52 -26.60
C PHE A 889 -2.93 4.98 -27.96
N ILE A 890 -1.62 5.04 -28.20
CA ILE A 890 -1.00 4.63 -29.48
C ILE A 890 0.13 3.61 -29.27
N GLY A 891 0.25 3.03 -28.06
CA GLY A 891 1.24 1.99 -27.75
C GLY A 891 1.00 0.73 -28.60
N LYS A 892 2.05 0.03 -28.98
CA LYS A 892 1.94 -1.27 -29.66
C LYS A 892 1.73 -2.36 -28.63
N GLN A 893 0.81 -3.30 -28.89
CA GLN A 893 0.78 -4.56 -28.14
C GLN A 893 2.12 -5.27 -28.37
N GLN A 894 2.94 -5.40 -27.33
CA GLN A 894 4.04 -6.34 -27.39
C GLN A 894 3.42 -7.73 -27.43
N GLN A 895 3.75 -8.50 -28.46
CA GLN A 895 3.53 -9.95 -28.41
C GLN A 895 4.19 -10.47 -27.12
N PRO A 896 3.56 -11.41 -26.40
CA PRO A 896 4.12 -11.92 -25.17
C PRO A 896 5.54 -12.44 -25.46
N GLN A 897 6.55 -11.68 -25.05
CA GLN A 897 7.90 -12.23 -24.97
C GLN A 897 7.82 -13.38 -23.99
N GLN A 898 8.07 -14.58 -24.46
CA GLN A 898 8.35 -15.72 -23.60
C GLN A 898 9.39 -15.22 -22.59
N MET A 899 8.98 -15.08 -21.33
CA MET A 899 9.92 -14.83 -20.24
C MET A 899 10.87 -16.01 -20.21
N MET A 900 12.07 -15.84 -20.75
CA MET A 900 13.20 -16.70 -20.45
C MET A 900 13.39 -16.63 -18.94
N GLY A 901 13.16 -17.74 -18.28
CA GLY A 901 13.38 -17.90 -16.86
C GLY A 901 14.85 -17.53 -16.53
N PRO A 902 15.12 -17.00 -15.32
CA PRO A 902 16.49 -16.77 -14.89
C PRO A 902 17.18 -18.12 -14.66
N GLY A 903 17.86 -18.65 -15.71
CA GLY A 903 18.47 -19.98 -15.62
C GLY A 903 19.28 -20.45 -16.82
N MET A 904 19.61 -19.59 -17.78
CA MET A 904 20.55 -19.97 -18.84
C MET A 904 21.58 -18.87 -19.13
N TYR A 905 22.45 -18.64 -18.16
CA TYR A 905 23.81 -18.19 -18.44
C TYR A 905 24.75 -19.32 -17.99
N ASN A 906 25.03 -20.23 -18.95
CA ASN A 906 26.32 -20.93 -18.91
C ASN A 906 26.67 -21.51 -20.28
N ARG A 907 27.90 -21.16 -20.66
CA ARG A 907 28.79 -21.74 -21.65
C ARG A 907 28.58 -21.39 -23.13
N SER A 908 29.37 -20.47 -23.60
CA SER A 908 30.51 -20.88 -24.47
C SER A 908 31.48 -19.72 -24.51
N GLY A 909 32.65 -19.99 -23.97
CA GLY A 909 33.86 -19.24 -24.26
C GLY A 909 34.45 -19.75 -25.54
N SER A 910 35.35 -18.96 -26.02
CA SER A 910 36.41 -19.20 -27.03
C SER A 910 36.05 -18.93 -28.48
N GLY A 911 36.70 -17.90 -29.00
CA GLY A 911 37.52 -18.10 -30.15
C GLY A 911 37.31 -17.16 -31.35
N MET A 912 38.21 -16.23 -31.49
CA MET A 912 38.77 -15.69 -32.77
C MET A 912 37.88 -14.77 -33.64
N GLU A 913 38.27 -13.53 -33.60
CA GLU A 913 39.23 -12.82 -34.52
C GLU A 913 38.69 -12.46 -35.90
N ARG A 914 38.74 -11.11 -36.11
CA ARG A 914 39.04 -10.40 -37.34
C ARG A 914 38.21 -10.58 -38.60
N SER A 915 37.60 -9.53 -39.04
CA SER A 915 38.24 -8.62 -40.03
C SER A 915 37.36 -7.41 -40.35
N MET A 916 38.01 -6.28 -40.41
CA MET A 916 37.63 -5.06 -41.12
C MET A 916 37.21 -5.35 -42.57
N ILE A 917 36.38 -4.49 -43.12
CA ILE A 917 36.58 -3.60 -44.29
C ILE A 917 35.21 -3.04 -44.68
N VAL A 918 34.99 -1.74 -44.45
CA VAL A 918 34.89 -0.62 -45.40
C VAL A 918 34.05 -0.94 -46.66
N ASN A 919 32.92 -0.39 -46.79
CA ASN A 919 32.48 0.76 -47.57
C ASN A 919 31.10 1.20 -47.15
#